data_152bc5fd1faec8b2f536c89f0e4900c0
#
_entry.id   152bc5fd1faec8b2f536c89f0e4900c0
#
_cell.length_a   1.000
_cell.length_b   1.000
_cell.length_c   1.000
_cell.angle_alpha   90.00
_cell.angle_beta   90.00
_cell.angle_gamma   90.00
#
_symmetry.space_group_name_H-M   'P 1'
#
loop_
_entity.id
_entity.type
_entity.pdbx_description
1 polymer ?
#
loop_
_entity_poly.entity_id
_entity_poly.type
_entity_poly.pdbx_seq_one_letter_code
_entity_poly.pdbx_strand_id
1 'polypeptide(L)'
;MQSRSHVAVLLGLVLVALVQAPPAAQTATADVPRLQFEKYTLPNGLEVVLSQNRRVPSVAVNLWYHVGPANEDPGRTGFAHLFEHMMFQGSKHVPPDGHFQLLEAAGASNLNGSTNYDYTNYYETVPSNQLSLALWLESDRMGYLLEKVDQPSLSNQQDVVRNERRQSTENQPDGLAFEALVQMVFPKGHPYYGNIIGSHEDIQAAKLEDVTRFFREYYAPNNATLVLVGDFDVPETKKLIDRYFGTLKRGSAVASITVETPPMTAERRRVLPSRVELPRVFMTWLTPPSFKPGNADGMVASVILGGGAASRLYKKLVYERQLAQDVAAWQQSMLLGSMFQIMVTARPGHTAEELERAIDEELAAMRAQPPTTKEIEQARNSIETSMIGGLERLNGVANRLNMYNHYLGTPDYLEKDIQRYRAVSPASVHAFVKTYLAPNARAVLHSVPGPPPAPAQVPTPAKPADTGEGGQSINAEEPWRAEIPSPGAARTIEIVAPATSVLPNGLTLMLSERRGLPVVSANLVFRSGSDANPQDRPGLASFVAAMLDQGTASRGALQIADEVAHLGADLGASSTMDAITVSASSLSKNFAALFDLMADVTLHPAFPAAEVERQRADRLGQLIDQRDRPTQIASVVMAAALYGPRHPYGYAEIGTEASLKAVTRADMTRFWSDHFVPNNAALVVAGDISMAELRVLATKAFGAWPRGNPPRPALGAPDTTTARVVIADKPGSPQTEVRVASIGAARSSPDFRALQVMNEALGGLFSSRINMNLREQHGYTYGAYSTFVFRRTPGPFAIGAGVRTDVTAPAVGEIFKEVAGIREKPLSADELKKAKDAMTNSLPGAFETNRNVVGSFSNVFIYDLGLDYYTRYAREVNAVTADQALDVARRYVVPERLVVVAVGDRAAIEGELAKLNIGGLEIRQTDGSPAK
;
A
#
# COMPACT_ATOMS: atom_id res chain seq x y z
N MET A 1 -61.15 -62.10 68.33
CA MET A 1 -60.80 -63.19 67.41
C MET A 1 -60.57 -62.59 66.01
N GLN A 2 -59.38 -62.68 65.57
CA GLN A 2 -58.79 -62.52 64.25
C GLN A 2 -59.71 -62.36 63.09
N SER A 3 -59.45 -61.33 62.27
CA SER A 3 -59.49 -61.45 60.81
C SER A 3 -58.65 -60.39 60.13
N ARG A 4 -57.74 -60.78 59.33
CA ARG A 4 -56.78 -60.01 58.57
C ARG A 4 -57.47 -59.35 57.32
N SER A 5 -57.33 -58.03 57.14
CA SER A 5 -57.69 -57.35 55.90
C SER A 5 -56.47 -56.96 55.11
N HIS A 6 -56.40 -57.43 53.86
CA HIS A 6 -55.38 -57.05 52.88
C HIS A 6 -55.70 -55.67 52.34
N VAL A 7 -54.73 -54.78 52.45
CA VAL A 7 -54.78 -53.51 51.77
C VAL A 7 -53.94 -53.66 50.47
N ALA A 8 -54.63 -53.56 49.35
CA ALA A 8 -53.95 -53.47 48.02
C ALA A 8 -53.45 -52.06 47.78
N VAL A 9 -52.18 -51.91 47.62
CA VAL A 9 -51.54 -50.66 47.22
C VAL A 9 -51.58 -50.59 45.71
N LEU A 10 -52.32 -49.63 45.13
CA LEU A 10 -52.29 -49.24 43.75
C LEU A 10 -51.06 -48.31 43.59
N LEU A 11 -49.97 -48.76 42.89
CA LEU A 11 -48.89 -47.92 42.38
C LEU A 11 -49.40 -47.20 41.11
N GLY A 12 -49.77 -45.93 41.24
CA GLY A 12 -49.97 -45.03 40.11
C GLY A 12 -48.63 -44.65 39.50
N LEU A 13 -48.26 -45.17 38.31
CA LEU A 13 -47.15 -44.70 37.48
C LEU A 13 -47.50 -43.31 36.94
N VAL A 14 -46.95 -42.27 37.56
CA VAL A 14 -46.89 -40.93 36.96
C VAL A 14 -45.75 -40.93 35.94
N LEU A 15 -46.11 -41.06 34.66
CA LEU A 15 -45.19 -40.78 33.54
C LEU A 15 -44.90 -39.27 33.54
N VAL A 16 -43.74 -38.83 34.11
CA VAL A 16 -43.21 -37.52 33.89
C VAL A 16 -42.58 -37.53 32.48
N ALA A 17 -43.33 -37.00 31.50
CA ALA A 17 -42.78 -36.70 30.20
C ALA A 17 -41.72 -35.58 30.38
N LEU A 18 -40.44 -35.94 30.43
CA LEU A 18 -39.33 -35.02 30.24
C LEU A 18 -39.46 -34.48 28.80
N VAL A 19 -40.10 -33.33 28.68
CA VAL A 19 -39.96 -32.48 27.48
C VAL A 19 -38.49 -32.10 27.45
N GLN A 20 -37.68 -32.86 26.70
CA GLN A 20 -36.34 -32.39 26.30
C GLN A 20 -36.54 -31.10 25.51
N ALA A 21 -36.19 -29.96 26.13
CA ALA A 21 -35.97 -28.72 25.38
C ALA A 21 -35.05 -29.06 24.19
N PRO A 22 -35.37 -28.60 22.97
CA PRO A 22 -34.45 -28.76 21.86
C PRO A 22 -33.12 -28.18 22.30
N PRO A 23 -31.96 -28.83 21.95
CA PRO A 23 -30.70 -28.25 22.26
C PRO A 23 -30.71 -26.85 21.69
N ALA A 24 -30.40 -25.84 22.52
CA ALA A 24 -30.20 -24.49 22.08
C ALA A 24 -29.29 -24.61 20.86
N ALA A 25 -29.79 -24.16 19.72
CA ALA A 25 -28.99 -24.10 18.53
C ALA A 25 -27.71 -23.38 18.93
N GLN A 26 -26.60 -24.12 19.01
CA GLN A 26 -25.29 -23.54 19.02
C GLN A 26 -25.28 -22.70 17.76
N THR A 27 -25.46 -21.40 17.93
CA THR A 27 -25.22 -20.43 16.88
C THR A 27 -23.85 -20.78 16.34
N ALA A 28 -23.85 -21.20 15.09
CA ALA A 28 -22.66 -21.58 14.39
C ALA A 28 -21.63 -20.44 14.50
N THR A 29 -20.60 -20.65 15.31
CA THR A 29 -19.36 -19.85 15.34
C THR A 29 -18.51 -20.17 14.11
N ALA A 30 -19.12 -20.63 13.01
CA ALA A 30 -18.47 -21.27 11.87
C ALA A 30 -17.87 -20.29 10.85
N ASP A 31 -17.95 -18.96 11.07
CA ASP A 31 -17.57 -18.01 10.03
C ASP A 31 -16.20 -17.33 10.23
N VAL A 32 -15.46 -17.67 11.28
CA VAL A 32 -14.10 -17.13 11.48
C VAL A 32 -13.07 -18.15 11.02
N PRO A 33 -12.23 -17.83 10.03
CA PRO A 33 -11.14 -18.71 9.61
C PRO A 33 -10.20 -18.98 10.79
N ARG A 34 -9.86 -20.25 11.03
CA ARG A 34 -8.85 -20.62 12.04
C ARG A 34 -7.49 -20.68 11.40
N LEU A 35 -6.53 -19.95 11.99
CA LEU A 35 -5.13 -20.07 11.60
C LEU A 35 -4.55 -21.35 12.23
N GLN A 36 -4.05 -22.24 11.38
CA GLN A 36 -3.35 -23.43 11.83
C GLN A 36 -1.86 -23.09 11.91
N PHE A 37 -1.24 -23.29 13.06
CA PHE A 37 0.18 -23.04 13.24
C PHE A 37 0.76 -23.94 14.34
N GLU A 38 2.09 -24.06 14.35
CA GLU A 38 2.87 -24.62 15.43
C GLU A 38 3.81 -23.54 15.97
N LYS A 39 3.90 -23.36 17.30
CA LYS A 39 4.87 -22.47 17.95
C LYS A 39 5.84 -23.29 18.79
N TYR A 40 7.14 -23.00 18.69
CA TYR A 40 8.20 -23.54 19.55
C TYR A 40 9.32 -22.54 19.72
N THR A 41 10.25 -22.80 20.66
CA THR A 41 11.37 -21.92 20.94
C THR A 41 12.68 -22.71 20.84
N LEU A 42 13.67 -22.16 20.12
CA LEU A 42 15.01 -22.74 20.03
C LEU A 42 15.76 -22.60 21.38
N PRO A 43 16.79 -23.42 21.62
CA PRO A 43 17.59 -23.32 22.86
C PRO A 43 18.22 -21.93 23.07
N ASN A 44 18.52 -21.19 22.00
CA ASN A 44 19.05 -19.84 22.08
C ASN A 44 17.99 -18.76 22.32
N GLY A 45 16.72 -19.14 22.39
CA GLY A 45 15.61 -18.28 22.72
C GLY A 45 14.82 -17.70 21.53
N LEU A 46 15.19 -18.03 20.29
CA LEU A 46 14.39 -17.61 19.13
C LEU A 46 13.02 -18.28 19.16
N GLU A 47 11.97 -17.50 19.14
CA GLU A 47 10.61 -17.99 18.98
C GLU A 47 10.32 -18.25 17.50
N VAL A 48 9.71 -19.41 17.20
CA VAL A 48 9.38 -19.80 15.83
C VAL A 48 7.91 -20.16 15.75
N VAL A 49 7.23 -19.61 14.72
CA VAL A 49 5.84 -19.93 14.40
C VAL A 49 5.76 -20.42 12.95
N LEU A 50 5.25 -21.62 12.73
CA LEU A 50 5.10 -22.22 11.42
C LEU A 50 3.63 -22.40 11.08
N SER A 51 3.17 -21.81 9.97
CA SER A 51 1.81 -21.92 9.46
C SER A 51 1.81 -22.40 8.01
N GLN A 52 1.45 -23.67 7.80
CA GLN A 52 1.45 -24.25 6.46
C GLN A 52 0.25 -23.80 5.64
N ASN A 53 0.50 -23.29 4.44
CA ASN A 53 -0.53 -22.84 3.49
C ASN A 53 -0.07 -23.14 2.05
N ARG A 54 -0.71 -24.11 1.41
CA ARG A 54 -0.33 -24.62 0.09
C ARG A 54 -1.12 -24.01 -1.09
N ARG A 55 -1.79 -22.87 -0.89
CA ARG A 55 -2.59 -22.22 -1.96
C ARG A 55 -1.74 -21.72 -3.12
N VAL A 56 -0.54 -21.29 -2.83
CA VAL A 56 0.46 -20.85 -3.80
C VAL A 56 1.82 -21.43 -3.39
N PRO A 57 2.73 -21.81 -4.33
CA PRO A 57 4.04 -22.36 -3.99
C PRO A 57 5.02 -21.25 -3.57
N SER A 58 4.66 -20.53 -2.56
CA SER A 58 5.46 -19.46 -1.97
C SER A 58 5.45 -19.54 -0.45
N VAL A 59 6.46 -18.99 0.18
CA VAL A 59 6.60 -18.89 1.62
C VAL A 59 6.90 -17.45 2.00
N ALA A 60 6.09 -16.88 2.88
CA ALA A 60 6.42 -15.63 3.56
C ALA A 60 7.33 -15.96 4.74
N VAL A 61 8.49 -15.33 4.78
CA VAL A 61 9.41 -15.28 5.91
C VAL A 61 9.26 -13.91 6.53
N ASN A 62 8.98 -13.85 7.84
CA ASN A 62 8.75 -12.59 8.53
C ASN A 62 9.42 -12.65 9.92
N LEU A 63 10.51 -11.95 10.06
CA LEU A 63 11.32 -11.91 11.27
C LEU A 63 11.10 -10.57 11.98
N TRP A 64 10.52 -10.63 13.19
CA TRP A 64 10.35 -9.46 14.06
C TRP A 64 11.42 -9.42 15.12
N TYR A 65 12.09 -8.29 15.26
CA TYR A 65 12.87 -7.94 16.42
C TYR A 65 12.02 -7.05 17.34
N HIS A 66 11.99 -7.38 18.63
CA HIS A 66 11.20 -6.65 19.62
C HIS A 66 11.94 -5.38 20.05
N VAL A 67 12.22 -4.51 19.11
CA VAL A 67 12.94 -3.25 19.27
C VAL A 67 12.46 -2.24 18.23
N GLY A 68 12.23 -1.00 18.67
CA GLY A 68 11.84 0.12 17.81
C GLY A 68 12.26 1.44 18.44
N PRO A 69 11.78 2.59 17.95
CA PRO A 69 12.00 3.91 18.56
C PRO A 69 11.73 3.98 20.06
N ALA A 70 10.82 3.13 20.57
CA ALA A 70 10.57 3.02 22.00
C ALA A 70 11.81 2.63 22.84
N ASN A 71 12.83 2.05 22.21
CA ASN A 71 14.08 1.60 22.83
C ASN A 71 15.25 2.56 22.60
N GLU A 72 15.03 3.67 21.88
CA GLU A 72 16.10 4.62 21.57
C GLU A 72 16.52 5.44 22.78
N ASP A 73 17.81 5.71 22.87
CA ASP A 73 18.35 6.64 23.85
C ASP A 73 17.87 8.09 23.58
N PRO A 74 17.66 8.91 24.61
CA PRO A 74 17.34 10.33 24.41
C PRO A 74 18.40 11.05 23.54
N GLY A 75 17.95 11.77 22.51
CA GLY A 75 18.83 12.45 21.54
C GLY A 75 19.42 11.53 20.49
N ARG A 76 18.78 10.38 20.25
CA ARG A 76 19.13 9.42 19.21
C ARG A 76 17.90 9.02 18.41
N THR A 77 17.04 9.98 18.08
CA THR A 77 15.81 9.71 17.33
C THR A 77 16.10 9.20 15.92
N GLY A 78 15.32 8.21 15.47
CA GLY A 78 15.48 7.58 14.18
C GLY A 78 16.58 6.54 14.10
N PHE A 79 17.17 6.17 15.22
CA PHE A 79 18.29 5.24 15.26
C PHE A 79 17.83 3.81 14.93
N ALA A 80 16.66 3.39 15.45
CA ALA A 80 16.08 2.09 15.12
C ALA A 80 15.78 1.96 13.62
N HIS A 81 15.32 3.02 12.98
CA HIS A 81 15.07 3.07 11.54
C HIS A 81 16.39 3.10 10.73
N LEU A 82 17.37 3.91 11.11
CA LEU A 82 18.70 3.87 10.51
C LEU A 82 19.29 2.45 10.60
N PHE A 83 19.08 1.79 11.73
CA PHE A 83 19.55 0.42 11.91
C PHE A 83 18.82 -0.58 11.02
N GLU A 84 17.52 -0.40 10.77
CA GLU A 84 16.79 -1.18 9.74
C GLU A 84 17.55 -1.14 8.40
N HIS A 85 17.97 0.04 7.95
CA HIS A 85 18.75 0.21 6.72
C HIS A 85 20.11 -0.49 6.78
N MET A 86 20.81 -0.38 7.92
CA MET A 86 22.10 -1.03 8.10
C MET A 86 22.03 -2.55 7.95
N MET A 87 20.90 -3.17 8.29
CA MET A 87 20.69 -4.62 8.15
C MET A 87 20.69 -5.12 6.69
N PHE A 88 20.62 -4.22 5.71
CA PHE A 88 20.69 -4.56 4.28
C PHE A 88 22.08 -4.33 3.69
N GLN A 89 23.04 -3.77 4.44
CA GLN A 89 24.37 -3.42 3.95
C GLN A 89 25.35 -4.60 3.83
N GLY A 90 24.82 -5.83 3.91
CA GLY A 90 25.59 -7.05 3.88
C GLY A 90 25.87 -7.62 5.27
N SER A 91 26.48 -8.79 5.29
CA SER A 91 26.95 -9.49 6.48
C SER A 91 28.22 -10.26 6.11
N LYS A 92 28.82 -10.98 7.04
CA LYS A 92 30.11 -11.67 6.78
C LYS A 92 30.14 -12.46 5.46
N HIS A 93 29.06 -13.22 5.18
CA HIS A 93 28.98 -14.10 4.02
C HIS A 93 28.14 -13.52 2.87
N VAL A 94 27.49 -12.36 3.10
CA VAL A 94 26.63 -11.69 2.14
C VAL A 94 27.30 -10.36 1.75
N PRO A 95 27.62 -10.14 0.45
CA PRO A 95 28.22 -8.89 0.02
C PRO A 95 27.30 -7.68 0.27
N PRO A 96 27.80 -6.45 0.25
CA PRO A 96 26.97 -5.26 0.29
C PRO A 96 25.84 -5.34 -0.75
N ASP A 97 24.62 -4.93 -0.38
CA ASP A 97 23.38 -5.03 -1.18
C ASP A 97 22.98 -6.46 -1.58
N GLY A 98 23.72 -7.46 -1.14
CA GLY A 98 23.52 -8.87 -1.51
C GLY A 98 22.15 -9.42 -1.10
N HIS A 99 21.54 -8.90 -0.02
CA HIS A 99 20.17 -9.28 0.38
C HIS A 99 19.17 -9.03 -0.75
N PHE A 100 19.07 -7.80 -1.25
CA PHE A 100 18.17 -7.48 -2.35
C PHE A 100 18.55 -8.22 -3.63
N GLN A 101 19.84 -8.24 -3.98
CA GLN A 101 20.30 -8.87 -5.22
C GLN A 101 19.95 -10.37 -5.27
N LEU A 102 20.18 -11.11 -4.18
CA LEU A 102 19.94 -12.55 -4.12
C LEU A 102 18.45 -12.87 -4.04
N LEU A 103 17.67 -12.12 -3.24
CA LEU A 103 16.24 -12.35 -3.09
C LEU A 103 15.46 -11.94 -4.35
N GLU A 104 15.82 -10.83 -5.01
CA GLU A 104 15.22 -10.47 -6.29
C GLU A 104 15.51 -11.52 -7.38
N ALA A 105 16.76 -11.98 -7.47
CA ALA A 105 17.14 -13.07 -8.39
C ALA A 105 16.39 -14.37 -8.07
N ALA A 106 16.10 -14.65 -6.80
CA ALA A 106 15.27 -15.77 -6.38
C ALA A 106 13.78 -15.60 -6.70
N GLY A 107 13.34 -14.38 -7.05
CA GLY A 107 11.95 -14.05 -7.34
C GLY A 107 11.15 -13.69 -6.10
N ALA A 108 11.78 -13.17 -5.07
CA ALA A 108 11.09 -12.66 -3.90
C ALA A 108 10.13 -11.53 -4.26
N SER A 109 9.03 -11.49 -3.55
CA SER A 109 8.07 -10.40 -3.55
C SER A 109 7.84 -9.90 -2.12
N ASN A 110 7.25 -8.73 -1.95
CA ASN A 110 7.08 -8.09 -0.63
C ASN A 110 8.39 -7.99 0.18
N LEU A 111 9.54 -7.89 -0.49
CA LEU A 111 10.84 -7.78 0.14
C LEU A 111 11.04 -6.38 0.72
N ASN A 112 11.14 -6.27 2.05
CA ASN A 112 11.41 -5.01 2.72
C ASN A 112 11.79 -5.20 4.20
N GLY A 113 12.19 -4.10 4.86
CA GLY A 113 12.13 -3.90 6.28
C GLY A 113 11.05 -2.89 6.65
N SER A 114 10.65 -2.84 7.90
CA SER A 114 9.86 -1.73 8.43
C SER A 114 10.09 -1.53 9.93
N THR A 115 10.16 -0.28 10.35
CA THR A 115 10.27 0.11 11.75
C THR A 115 8.94 0.72 12.21
N ASN A 116 8.40 0.18 13.30
CA ASN A 116 7.28 0.75 14.02
C ASN A 116 7.76 1.18 15.43
N TYR A 117 6.97 1.93 16.18
CA TYR A 117 7.37 2.40 17.52
C TYR A 117 7.85 1.27 18.44
N ASP A 118 7.27 0.07 18.35
CA ASP A 118 7.47 -1.04 19.28
C ASP A 118 8.30 -2.19 18.71
N TYR A 119 8.53 -2.22 17.41
CA TYR A 119 9.24 -3.31 16.73
C TYR A 119 9.87 -2.88 15.41
N THR A 120 10.87 -3.63 14.98
CA THR A 120 11.42 -3.58 13.62
C THR A 120 11.34 -4.96 13.02
N ASN A 121 10.90 -5.08 11.77
CA ASN A 121 10.77 -6.37 11.12
C ASN A 121 11.34 -6.37 9.71
N TYR A 122 11.73 -7.56 9.28
CA TYR A 122 12.23 -7.86 7.94
C TYR A 122 11.37 -8.98 7.37
N TYR A 123 11.00 -8.83 6.11
CA TYR A 123 10.09 -9.77 5.50
C TYR A 123 10.28 -9.87 4.00
N GLU A 124 10.11 -11.08 3.50
CA GLU A 124 10.05 -11.40 2.09
C GLU A 124 9.05 -12.54 1.86
N THR A 125 8.54 -12.61 0.64
CA THR A 125 7.79 -13.77 0.17
C THR A 125 8.57 -14.39 -0.98
N VAL A 126 9.10 -15.57 -0.76
CA VAL A 126 9.93 -16.30 -1.74
C VAL A 126 9.18 -17.48 -2.34
N PRO A 127 9.52 -17.93 -3.56
CA PRO A 127 9.14 -19.26 -4.04
C PRO A 127 9.54 -20.34 -3.05
N SER A 128 8.70 -21.36 -2.86
CA SER A 128 8.92 -22.42 -1.86
C SER A 128 10.29 -23.09 -1.92
N ASN A 129 10.85 -23.24 -3.13
CA ASN A 129 12.18 -23.81 -3.34
C ASN A 129 13.35 -22.88 -2.97
N GLN A 130 13.06 -21.63 -2.60
CA GLN A 130 14.04 -20.64 -2.17
C GLN A 130 14.05 -20.41 -0.65
N LEU A 131 13.23 -21.15 0.11
CA LEU A 131 13.15 -21.00 1.56
C LEU A 131 14.51 -21.13 2.26
N SER A 132 15.39 -22.03 1.78
CA SER A 132 16.73 -22.20 2.34
C SER A 132 17.58 -20.94 2.19
N LEU A 133 17.49 -20.25 1.04
CA LEU A 133 18.18 -18.98 0.79
C LEU A 133 17.67 -17.88 1.73
N ALA A 134 16.35 -17.71 1.86
CA ALA A 134 15.78 -16.70 2.72
C ALA A 134 16.20 -16.92 4.19
N LEU A 135 16.10 -18.14 4.72
CA LEU A 135 16.53 -18.45 6.09
C LEU A 135 18.03 -18.26 6.30
N TRP A 136 18.85 -18.59 5.30
CA TRP A 136 20.29 -18.35 5.36
C TRP A 136 20.60 -16.86 5.45
N LEU A 137 19.99 -16.02 4.60
CA LEU A 137 20.15 -14.56 4.60
C LEU A 137 19.73 -13.96 5.94
N GLU A 138 18.53 -14.31 6.43
CA GLU A 138 18.02 -13.80 7.71
C GLU A 138 18.92 -14.19 8.88
N SER A 139 19.40 -15.43 8.91
CA SER A 139 20.28 -15.88 9.97
C SER A 139 21.68 -15.30 9.88
N ASP A 140 22.17 -15.01 8.67
CA ASP A 140 23.50 -14.43 8.48
C ASP A 140 23.53 -12.98 8.95
N ARG A 141 22.53 -12.16 8.58
CA ARG A 141 22.45 -10.79 9.10
C ARG A 141 22.20 -10.75 10.62
N MET A 142 21.42 -11.69 11.18
CA MET A 142 21.23 -11.79 12.63
C MET A 142 22.52 -12.12 13.36
N GLY A 143 23.37 -13.00 12.79
CA GLY A 143 24.55 -13.51 13.47
C GLY A 143 25.86 -12.78 13.13
N TYR A 144 25.97 -12.21 11.95
CA TYR A 144 27.26 -11.82 11.37
C TYR A 144 27.30 -10.43 10.71
N LEU A 145 26.31 -9.60 10.95
CA LEU A 145 26.21 -8.23 10.40
C LEU A 145 27.44 -7.40 10.71
N LEU A 146 27.90 -7.40 11.98
CA LEU A 146 28.96 -6.52 12.46
C LEU A 146 30.31 -6.68 11.73
N GLU A 147 30.54 -7.84 11.09
CA GLU A 147 31.77 -8.06 10.33
C GLU A 147 31.82 -7.34 8.98
N LYS A 148 30.69 -6.72 8.56
CA LYS A 148 30.59 -5.96 7.31
C LYS A 148 30.22 -4.49 7.53
N VAL A 149 29.67 -4.14 8.69
CA VAL A 149 29.32 -2.75 9.01
C VAL A 149 30.59 -1.94 9.23
N ASP A 150 30.78 -0.92 8.40
CA ASP A 150 31.92 0.00 8.42
C ASP A 150 31.46 1.47 8.36
N GLN A 151 32.38 2.40 8.48
CA GLN A 151 32.05 3.82 8.43
C GLN A 151 31.53 4.29 7.07
N PRO A 152 32.02 3.81 5.92
CA PRO A 152 31.45 4.13 4.61
C PRO A 152 30.00 3.71 4.46
N SER A 153 29.63 2.49 4.85
CA SER A 153 28.24 1.98 4.81
C SER A 153 27.32 2.78 5.73
N LEU A 154 27.76 3.09 6.96
CA LEU A 154 27.01 3.95 7.86
C LEU A 154 26.79 5.33 7.26
N SER A 155 27.82 5.98 6.71
CA SER A 155 27.71 7.31 6.13
C SER A 155 26.80 7.33 4.90
N ASN A 156 26.82 6.27 4.09
CA ASN A 156 25.90 6.14 2.97
C ASN A 156 24.46 6.04 3.45
N GLN A 157 24.17 5.18 4.45
CA GLN A 157 22.82 5.00 4.96
C GLN A 157 22.30 6.21 5.75
N GLN A 158 23.17 6.97 6.42
CA GLN A 158 22.80 8.28 6.95
C GLN A 158 22.27 9.21 5.87
N ASP A 159 22.92 9.28 4.72
CA ASP A 159 22.46 10.10 3.59
C ASP A 159 21.16 9.57 2.98
N VAL A 160 21.04 8.24 2.82
CA VAL A 160 19.81 7.60 2.30
C VAL A 160 18.62 7.89 3.22
N VAL A 161 18.73 7.66 4.54
CA VAL A 161 17.67 7.93 5.52
C VAL A 161 17.31 9.42 5.57
N ARG A 162 18.30 10.30 5.48
CA ARG A 162 18.06 11.75 5.41
C ARG A 162 17.34 12.16 4.11
N ASN A 163 17.62 11.48 2.99
CA ASN A 163 16.87 11.69 1.75
C ASN A 163 15.45 11.15 1.84
N GLU A 164 15.27 10.02 2.50
CA GLU A 164 13.94 9.49 2.80
C GLU A 164 13.13 10.45 3.66
N ARG A 165 13.73 11.03 4.73
CA ARG A 165 13.08 12.04 5.55
C ARG A 165 12.63 13.24 4.71
N ARG A 166 13.49 13.71 3.77
CA ARG A 166 13.12 14.78 2.84
C ARG A 166 11.92 14.36 1.99
N GLN A 167 11.95 13.15 1.45
CA GLN A 167 10.92 12.64 0.54
C GLN A 167 9.60 12.32 1.25
N SER A 168 9.64 11.62 2.39
CA SER A 168 8.45 11.11 3.09
C SER A 168 7.86 12.10 4.10
N THR A 169 8.64 13.06 4.58
CA THR A 169 8.24 14.00 5.62
C THR A 169 8.27 15.46 5.12
N GLU A 170 9.43 15.96 4.71
CA GLU A 170 9.58 17.40 4.44
C GLU A 170 8.98 17.83 3.11
N ASN A 171 8.94 16.95 2.12
CA ASN A 171 8.38 17.19 0.79
C ASN A 171 6.92 16.73 0.67
N GLN A 172 6.34 16.22 1.76
CA GLN A 172 4.92 15.85 1.83
C GLN A 172 4.11 16.95 2.52
N PRO A 173 2.86 17.15 2.10
CA PRO A 173 1.99 18.19 2.68
C PRO A 173 1.83 18.09 4.21
N ASP A 174 1.74 16.85 4.73
CA ASP A 174 1.36 16.57 6.12
C ASP A 174 2.51 16.03 6.99
N GLY A 175 3.69 15.77 6.41
CA GLY A 175 4.76 15.07 7.11
C GLY A 175 5.21 15.77 8.39
N LEU A 176 5.43 17.08 8.34
CA LEU A 176 5.81 17.88 9.51
C LEU A 176 4.66 18.01 10.52
N ALA A 177 3.40 17.94 10.08
CA ALA A 177 2.25 17.98 10.98
C ALA A 177 2.19 16.72 11.84
N PHE A 178 2.39 15.53 11.27
CA PHE A 178 2.42 14.27 12.02
C PHE A 178 3.56 14.23 13.03
N GLU A 179 4.74 14.70 12.67
CA GLU A 179 5.87 14.83 13.61
C GLU A 179 5.52 15.76 14.78
N ALA A 180 4.96 16.92 14.48
CA ALA A 180 4.55 17.88 15.51
C ALA A 180 3.47 17.30 16.44
N LEU A 181 2.51 16.53 15.93
CA LEU A 181 1.45 15.93 16.72
C LEU A 181 1.99 14.94 17.76
N VAL A 182 2.92 14.08 17.38
CA VAL A 182 3.55 13.14 18.31
C VAL A 182 4.21 13.88 19.47
N GLN A 183 4.94 14.96 19.17
CA GLN A 183 5.59 15.81 20.18
C GLN A 183 4.58 16.61 21.03
N MET A 184 3.40 16.89 20.48
CA MET A 184 2.32 17.54 21.24
C MET A 184 1.58 16.55 22.15
N VAL A 185 1.57 15.28 21.84
CA VAL A 185 0.83 14.25 22.57
C VAL A 185 1.68 13.63 23.67
N PHE A 186 2.90 13.21 23.35
CA PHE A 186 3.81 12.59 24.29
C PHE A 186 4.73 13.64 24.96
N PRO A 187 5.01 13.54 26.26
CA PRO A 187 5.91 14.47 26.92
C PRO A 187 7.36 14.20 26.53
N LYS A 188 8.20 15.24 26.58
CA LYS A 188 9.65 15.10 26.37
C LYS A 188 10.23 14.06 27.32
N GLY A 189 10.98 13.12 26.78
CA GLY A 189 11.55 11.97 27.51
C GLY A 189 10.66 10.73 27.54
N HIS A 190 9.43 10.80 27.00
CA HIS A 190 8.63 9.60 26.75
C HIS A 190 9.21 8.85 25.53
N PRO A 191 9.26 7.49 25.54
CA PRO A 191 9.79 6.70 24.43
C PRO A 191 9.20 7.03 23.06
N TYR A 192 7.94 7.47 23.01
CA TYR A 192 7.26 7.86 21.75
C TYR A 192 7.37 9.35 21.41
N TYR A 193 8.16 10.14 22.13
CA TYR A 193 8.28 11.58 21.84
C TYR A 193 8.95 11.86 20.49
N GLY A 194 9.88 11.00 20.06
CA GLY A 194 10.53 11.09 18.76
C GLY A 194 9.66 10.53 17.64
N ASN A 195 9.95 10.93 16.40
CA ASN A 195 9.37 10.27 15.24
C ASN A 195 10.24 9.07 14.80
N ILE A 196 9.66 8.16 14.02
CA ILE A 196 10.34 6.94 13.57
C ILE A 196 11.53 7.27 12.67
N ILE A 197 11.39 8.25 11.78
CA ILE A 197 12.44 8.61 10.81
C ILE A 197 13.62 9.35 11.46
N GLY A 198 13.44 9.96 12.60
CA GLY A 198 14.45 10.74 13.32
C GLY A 198 14.71 12.14 12.78
N SER A 199 15.52 12.92 13.49
CA SER A 199 15.98 14.24 13.04
C SER A 199 17.23 14.12 12.15
N HIS A 200 17.49 15.12 11.31
CA HIS A 200 18.73 15.18 10.54
C HIS A 200 19.98 15.19 11.42
N GLU A 201 19.90 15.86 12.57
CA GLU A 201 20.97 15.97 13.54
C GLU A 201 21.27 14.63 14.19
N ASP A 202 20.26 13.94 14.69
CA ASP A 202 20.42 12.67 15.40
C ASP A 202 20.93 11.58 14.47
N ILE A 203 20.37 11.50 13.24
CA ILE A 203 20.80 10.57 12.21
C ILE A 203 22.28 10.81 11.86
N GLN A 204 22.69 12.09 11.65
CA GLN A 204 24.08 12.43 11.30
C GLN A 204 25.03 12.21 12.46
N ALA A 205 24.58 12.35 13.70
CA ALA A 205 25.39 12.14 14.91
C ALA A 205 25.61 10.66 15.26
N ALA A 206 24.90 9.74 14.62
CA ALA A 206 25.06 8.31 14.85
C ALA A 206 26.48 7.84 14.47
N LYS A 207 27.11 7.04 15.32
CA LYS A 207 28.46 6.52 15.16
C LYS A 207 28.47 5.01 15.03
N LEU A 208 29.54 4.47 14.51
CA LEU A 208 29.73 3.03 14.35
C LEU A 208 29.62 2.27 15.67
N GLU A 209 30.11 2.86 16.77
CA GLU A 209 30.01 2.28 18.13
C GLU A 209 28.54 2.20 18.57
N ASP A 210 27.69 3.18 18.22
CA ASP A 210 26.27 3.16 18.52
C ASP A 210 25.59 2.01 17.79
N VAL A 211 25.92 1.81 16.50
CA VAL A 211 25.43 0.71 15.66
C VAL A 211 25.82 -0.64 16.28
N THR A 212 27.09 -0.80 16.63
CA THR A 212 27.60 -2.03 17.25
C THR A 212 26.91 -2.34 18.57
N ARG A 213 26.72 -1.32 19.43
CA ARG A 213 26.03 -1.46 20.71
C ARG A 213 24.58 -1.88 20.52
N PHE A 214 23.85 -1.20 19.65
CA PHE A 214 22.42 -1.45 19.37
C PHE A 214 22.21 -2.86 18.82
N PHE A 215 23.06 -3.30 17.90
CA PHE A 215 23.02 -4.67 17.41
C PHE A 215 23.17 -5.70 18.51
N ARG A 216 24.23 -5.56 19.34
CA ARG A 216 24.51 -6.50 20.42
C ARG A 216 23.43 -6.54 21.49
N GLU A 217 22.75 -5.43 21.71
CA GLU A 217 21.70 -5.32 22.72
C GLU A 217 20.37 -5.91 22.23
N TYR A 218 19.98 -5.61 21.00
CA TYR A 218 18.61 -5.89 20.52
C TYR A 218 18.50 -6.96 19.45
N TYR A 219 19.52 -7.15 18.61
CA TYR A 219 19.45 -8.04 17.44
C TYR A 219 20.04 -9.43 17.75
N ALA A 220 19.33 -10.15 18.62
CA ALA A 220 19.71 -11.48 19.06
C ALA A 220 18.52 -12.44 18.99
N PRO A 221 18.77 -13.75 18.88
CA PRO A 221 17.70 -14.75 18.76
C PRO A 221 16.62 -14.64 19.85
N ASN A 222 17.02 -14.40 21.11
CA ASN A 222 16.09 -14.30 22.24
C ASN A 222 15.27 -12.99 22.30
N ASN A 223 15.47 -12.08 21.36
CA ASN A 223 14.67 -10.86 21.20
C ASN A 223 13.95 -10.83 19.85
N ALA A 224 13.74 -12.01 19.24
CA ALA A 224 13.15 -12.11 17.92
C ALA A 224 12.10 -13.23 17.82
N THR A 225 11.14 -13.04 16.91
CA THR A 225 10.17 -14.08 16.50
C THR A 225 10.23 -14.27 14.99
N LEU A 226 10.52 -15.50 14.56
CA LEU A 226 10.50 -15.91 13.17
C LEU A 226 9.16 -16.57 12.84
N VAL A 227 8.41 -16.01 11.91
CA VAL A 227 7.15 -16.59 11.43
C VAL A 227 7.27 -16.97 9.97
N LEU A 228 6.95 -18.23 9.66
CA LEU A 228 6.88 -18.75 8.30
C LEU A 228 5.44 -19.12 7.97
N VAL A 229 4.95 -18.62 6.84
CA VAL A 229 3.60 -18.92 6.33
C VAL A 229 3.69 -19.29 4.86
N GLY A 230 3.21 -20.47 4.47
CA GLY A 230 3.23 -20.85 3.07
C GLY A 230 3.39 -22.34 2.79
N ASP A 231 3.85 -22.65 1.58
CA ASP A 231 4.02 -24.03 1.10
C ASP A 231 5.41 -24.57 1.43
N PHE A 232 5.54 -25.21 2.58
CA PHE A 232 6.75 -25.87 3.03
C PHE A 232 6.44 -27.19 3.74
N ASP A 233 7.45 -28.05 3.89
CA ASP A 233 7.38 -29.23 4.73
C ASP A 233 7.86 -28.90 6.13
N VAL A 234 7.02 -29.13 7.15
CA VAL A 234 7.32 -28.73 8.54
C VAL A 234 8.57 -29.43 9.10
N PRO A 235 8.73 -30.76 9.01
CA PRO A 235 9.93 -31.42 9.49
C PRO A 235 11.23 -30.93 8.84
N GLU A 236 11.26 -30.78 7.54
CA GLU A 236 12.44 -30.28 6.82
C GLU A 236 12.72 -28.82 7.14
N THR A 237 11.69 -27.99 7.26
CA THR A 237 11.82 -26.58 7.63
C THR A 237 12.42 -26.42 9.03
N LYS A 238 12.02 -27.26 10.00
CA LYS A 238 12.63 -27.26 11.34
C LYS A 238 14.11 -27.56 11.29
N LYS A 239 14.55 -28.54 10.46
CA LYS A 239 15.98 -28.84 10.27
C LYS A 239 16.75 -27.65 9.69
N LEU A 240 16.15 -26.93 8.73
CA LEU A 240 16.76 -25.72 8.17
C LEU A 240 16.87 -24.62 9.24
N ILE A 241 15.83 -24.39 10.03
CA ILE A 241 15.84 -23.41 11.12
C ILE A 241 16.89 -23.78 12.17
N ASP A 242 16.95 -25.03 12.59
CA ASP A 242 17.98 -25.51 13.52
C ASP A 242 19.39 -25.31 12.95
N ARG A 243 19.60 -25.61 11.67
CA ARG A 243 20.89 -25.42 11.00
C ARG A 243 21.30 -23.95 10.95
N TYR A 244 20.38 -23.06 10.54
CA TYR A 244 20.72 -21.66 10.28
C TYR A 244 20.70 -20.81 11.54
N PHE A 245 19.72 -20.98 12.41
CA PHE A 245 19.54 -20.16 13.61
C PHE A 245 20.01 -20.84 14.90
N GLY A 246 19.98 -22.16 14.95
CA GLY A 246 20.30 -22.92 16.18
C GLY A 246 21.72 -22.75 16.69
N THR A 247 22.68 -22.45 15.81
CA THR A 247 24.08 -22.20 16.14
C THR A 247 24.36 -20.77 16.66
N LEU A 248 23.41 -19.84 16.46
CA LEU A 248 23.56 -18.47 16.91
C LEU A 248 23.46 -18.37 18.42
N LYS A 249 24.34 -17.59 19.02
CA LYS A 249 24.37 -17.39 20.47
C LYS A 249 23.18 -16.54 20.94
N ARG A 250 22.68 -16.92 22.10
CA ARG A 250 21.72 -16.13 22.86
C ARG A 250 22.34 -14.78 23.24
N GLY A 251 21.62 -13.69 23.03
CA GLY A 251 21.99 -12.34 23.48
C GLY A 251 21.63 -12.12 24.95
N SER A 252 21.93 -10.92 25.41
CA SER A 252 21.47 -10.44 26.73
C SER A 252 19.95 -10.40 26.80
N ALA A 253 19.41 -10.44 28.02
CA ALA A 253 17.98 -10.20 28.20
C ALA A 253 17.68 -8.71 27.98
N VAL A 254 16.74 -8.42 27.10
CA VAL A 254 16.25 -7.05 26.87
C VAL A 254 15.24 -6.70 27.96
N ALA A 255 15.44 -5.56 28.61
CA ALA A 255 14.52 -5.06 29.64
C ALA A 255 13.18 -4.65 29.01
N SER A 256 12.09 -5.04 29.64
CA SER A 256 10.75 -4.55 29.21
C SER A 256 10.64 -3.05 29.49
N ILE A 257 10.05 -2.32 28.54
CA ILE A 257 9.75 -0.90 28.74
C ILE A 257 8.55 -0.79 29.67
N THR A 258 8.73 -0.16 30.83
CA THR A 258 7.70 -0.02 31.87
C THR A 258 7.24 1.42 32.08
N VAL A 259 7.42 2.26 31.09
CA VAL A 259 7.01 3.67 31.15
C VAL A 259 5.50 3.78 31.05
N GLU A 260 4.87 4.45 32.02
CA GLU A 260 3.46 4.82 31.92
C GLU A 260 3.31 6.10 31.11
N THR A 261 2.38 6.07 30.15
CA THR A 261 2.01 7.27 29.39
C THR A 261 1.10 8.15 30.24
N PRO A 262 1.52 9.36 30.65
CA PRO A 262 0.67 10.22 31.43
C PRO A 262 -0.51 10.73 30.57
N PRO A 263 -1.72 10.82 31.14
CA PRO A 263 -2.86 11.35 30.43
C PRO A 263 -2.66 12.83 30.08
N MET A 264 -3.21 13.25 28.96
CA MET A 264 -3.28 14.68 28.64
C MET A 264 -4.30 15.36 29.59
N THR A 265 -3.86 16.41 30.26
CA THR A 265 -4.69 17.16 31.25
C THR A 265 -5.15 18.53 30.72
N ALA A 266 -4.65 18.94 29.56
CA ALA A 266 -5.00 20.20 28.91
C ALA A 266 -4.91 20.08 27.40
N GLU A 267 -5.69 20.89 26.71
CA GLU A 267 -5.58 21.07 25.27
C GLU A 267 -4.23 21.70 24.90
N ARG A 268 -3.56 21.17 23.89
CA ARG A 268 -2.33 21.72 23.29
C ARG A 268 -2.63 22.14 21.86
N ARG A 269 -2.24 23.38 21.49
CA ARG A 269 -2.55 23.94 20.21
C ARG A 269 -1.30 24.38 19.45
N ARG A 270 -1.31 24.19 18.13
CA ARG A 270 -0.24 24.67 17.25
C ARG A 270 -0.81 25.06 15.89
N VAL A 271 -0.32 26.18 15.35
CA VAL A 271 -0.50 26.54 13.93
C VAL A 271 0.83 26.28 13.24
N LEU A 272 0.79 25.50 12.15
CA LEU A 272 1.97 25.12 11.39
C LEU A 272 1.80 25.64 9.96
N PRO A 273 2.59 26.65 9.52
CA PRO A 273 2.69 26.98 8.12
C PRO A 273 3.25 25.80 7.32
N SER A 274 2.60 25.44 6.24
CA SER A 274 2.92 24.27 5.42
C SER A 274 2.82 24.60 3.93
N ARG A 275 3.53 23.83 3.09
CA ARG A 275 3.44 23.98 1.63
C ARG A 275 2.16 23.35 1.08
N VAL A 276 1.02 23.78 1.58
CA VAL A 276 -0.31 23.33 1.17
C VAL A 276 -1.11 24.49 0.58
N GLU A 277 -1.97 24.20 -0.37
CA GLU A 277 -2.93 25.17 -0.92
C GLU A 277 -4.19 25.28 -0.05
N LEU A 278 -4.56 24.18 0.60
CA LEU A 278 -5.78 24.08 1.41
C LEU A 278 -5.45 23.86 2.89
N PRO A 279 -6.11 24.59 3.82
CA PRO A 279 -5.90 24.36 5.25
C PRO A 279 -6.34 22.96 5.69
N ARG A 280 -5.66 22.41 6.71
CA ARG A 280 -5.98 21.12 7.32
C ARG A 280 -6.02 21.22 8.83
N VAL A 281 -6.91 20.43 9.42
CA VAL A 281 -7.03 20.30 10.88
C VAL A 281 -6.68 18.88 11.27
N PHE A 282 -5.81 18.77 12.26
CA PHE A 282 -5.47 17.53 12.92
C PHE A 282 -5.88 17.62 14.39
N MET A 283 -6.57 16.61 14.87
CA MET A 283 -6.92 16.47 16.28
C MET A 283 -6.46 15.10 16.76
N THR A 284 -5.78 15.05 17.90
CA THR A 284 -5.22 13.80 18.43
C THR A 284 -5.46 13.70 19.92
N TRP A 285 -5.87 12.51 20.37
CA TRP A 285 -6.08 12.15 21.77
C TRP A 285 -5.25 10.93 22.14
N LEU A 286 -4.81 10.86 23.41
CA LEU A 286 -4.26 9.64 23.99
C LEU A 286 -5.40 8.68 24.34
N THR A 287 -5.23 7.42 24.00
CA THR A 287 -6.20 6.35 24.19
C THR A 287 -5.53 5.09 24.73
N PRO A 288 -6.29 4.08 25.19
CA PRO A 288 -5.71 2.88 25.78
C PRO A 288 -4.74 2.17 24.85
N PRO A 289 -3.69 1.53 25.42
CA PRO A 289 -2.74 0.72 24.67
C PRO A 289 -3.39 -0.42 23.86
N SER A 290 -2.64 -0.97 22.91
CA SER A 290 -3.03 -2.12 22.11
C SER A 290 -3.60 -3.24 22.98
N PHE A 291 -4.73 -3.82 22.55
CA PHE A 291 -5.43 -4.93 23.21
C PHE A 291 -5.94 -4.70 24.63
N LYS A 292 -5.78 -3.51 25.19
CA LYS A 292 -6.36 -3.17 26.52
C LYS A 292 -7.83 -2.76 26.38
N PRO A 293 -8.62 -2.80 27.47
CA PRO A 293 -10.01 -2.34 27.46
C PRO A 293 -10.14 -0.92 26.89
N GLY A 294 -11.12 -0.70 26.01
CA GLY A 294 -11.32 0.55 25.29
C GLY A 294 -10.60 0.64 23.92
N ASN A 295 -9.57 -0.17 23.67
CA ASN A 295 -8.85 -0.12 22.40
C ASN A 295 -9.72 -0.53 21.19
N ALA A 296 -10.55 -1.58 21.33
CA ALA A 296 -11.50 -1.98 20.27
C ALA A 296 -12.61 -0.93 20.07
N ASP A 297 -13.07 -0.31 21.18
CA ASP A 297 -14.08 0.76 21.11
C ASP A 297 -13.55 1.98 20.36
N GLY A 298 -12.27 2.32 20.55
CA GLY A 298 -11.58 3.37 19.77
C GLY A 298 -11.50 3.06 18.29
N MET A 299 -11.19 1.83 17.92
CA MET A 299 -11.18 1.41 16.52
C MET A 299 -12.57 1.51 15.89
N VAL A 300 -13.61 1.03 16.58
CA VAL A 300 -15.01 1.14 16.10
C VAL A 300 -15.44 2.62 16.03
N ALA A 301 -15.08 3.44 17.02
CA ALA A 301 -15.36 4.87 17.02
C ALA A 301 -14.71 5.57 15.82
N SER A 302 -13.49 5.20 15.43
CA SER A 302 -12.80 5.80 14.30
C SER A 302 -13.52 5.51 12.97
N VAL A 303 -14.01 4.28 12.79
CA VAL A 303 -14.81 3.92 11.60
C VAL A 303 -16.13 4.69 11.56
N ILE A 304 -16.81 4.83 12.69
CA ILE A 304 -18.07 5.60 12.78
C ILE A 304 -17.84 7.07 12.46
N LEU A 305 -16.73 7.65 12.92
CA LEU A 305 -16.43 9.08 12.71
C LEU A 305 -15.90 9.38 11.32
N GLY A 306 -14.97 8.60 10.79
CA GLY A 306 -14.26 8.92 9.54
C GLY A 306 -13.99 7.74 8.61
N GLY A 307 -14.66 6.61 8.78
CA GLY A 307 -14.50 5.40 7.97
C GLY A 307 -15.27 5.43 6.64
N GLY A 308 -15.04 6.43 5.78
CA GLY A 308 -15.63 6.52 4.45
C GLY A 308 -16.97 7.28 4.40
N ALA A 309 -17.69 7.17 3.27
CA ALA A 309 -18.87 8.00 2.96
C ALA A 309 -20.09 7.76 3.88
N ALA A 310 -20.14 6.62 4.58
CA ALA A 310 -21.18 6.33 5.56
C ALA A 310 -20.90 6.95 6.95
N SER A 311 -19.70 7.47 7.19
CA SER A 311 -19.27 8.01 8.49
C SER A 311 -19.89 9.38 8.80
N ARG A 312 -19.95 9.71 10.09
CA ARG A 312 -20.59 10.94 10.56
C ARG A 312 -19.94 12.21 10.05
N LEU A 313 -18.61 12.30 10.16
CA LEU A 313 -17.87 13.48 9.73
C LEU A 313 -17.96 13.66 8.20
N TYR A 314 -17.90 12.57 7.43
CA TYR A 314 -18.11 12.67 5.98
C TYR A 314 -19.49 13.22 5.64
N LYS A 315 -20.56 12.62 6.19
CA LYS A 315 -21.93 13.07 5.98
C LYS A 315 -22.09 14.53 6.33
N LYS A 316 -21.52 14.95 7.47
CA LYS A 316 -21.70 16.32 7.97
C LYS A 316 -20.83 17.34 7.26
N LEU A 317 -19.52 17.09 7.12
CA LEU A 317 -18.55 18.09 6.65
C LEU A 317 -18.38 18.06 5.13
N VAL A 318 -18.38 16.86 4.52
CA VAL A 318 -18.15 16.72 3.08
C VAL A 318 -19.46 16.80 2.29
N TYR A 319 -20.48 16.05 2.74
CA TYR A 319 -21.72 15.92 1.98
C TYR A 319 -22.71 17.06 2.26
N GLU A 320 -23.14 17.28 3.53
CA GLU A 320 -24.17 18.25 3.87
C GLU A 320 -23.67 19.70 3.85
N ARG A 321 -22.61 19.98 4.61
CA ARG A 321 -22.12 21.37 4.80
C ARG A 321 -21.09 21.78 3.75
N GLN A 322 -20.50 20.84 3.05
CA GLN A 322 -19.48 21.05 2.00
C GLN A 322 -18.31 21.93 2.46
N LEU A 323 -17.90 21.82 3.73
CA LEU A 323 -16.77 22.52 4.33
C LEU A 323 -15.45 21.82 4.03
N ALA A 324 -15.49 20.49 3.95
CA ALA A 324 -14.31 19.67 3.81
C ALA A 324 -14.22 19.01 2.43
N GLN A 325 -12.98 18.86 1.95
CA GLN A 325 -12.62 18.06 0.79
C GLN A 325 -12.62 16.57 1.13
N ASP A 326 -12.02 16.22 2.28
CA ASP A 326 -11.95 14.90 2.82
C ASP A 326 -11.95 14.89 4.36
N VAL A 327 -12.23 13.74 4.92
CA VAL A 327 -12.13 13.46 6.36
C VAL A 327 -11.56 12.06 6.56
N ALA A 328 -10.73 11.91 7.57
CA ALA A 328 -10.24 10.61 8.04
C ALA A 328 -10.23 10.58 9.57
N ALA A 329 -10.55 9.42 10.14
CA ALA A 329 -10.35 9.15 11.56
C ALA A 329 -9.80 7.74 11.73
N TRP A 330 -8.80 7.58 12.59
CA TRP A 330 -8.17 6.29 12.86
C TRP A 330 -7.64 6.17 14.27
N GLN A 331 -7.50 4.94 14.73
CA GLN A 331 -6.87 4.58 15.99
C GLN A 331 -5.50 3.97 15.70
N GLN A 332 -4.42 4.64 16.06
CA GLN A 332 -3.06 4.11 16.02
C GLN A 332 -2.75 3.41 17.34
N SER A 333 -2.85 2.09 17.32
CA SER A 333 -2.67 1.25 18.51
C SER A 333 -1.19 0.91 18.72
N MET A 334 -0.65 1.18 19.93
CA MET A 334 0.76 0.97 20.30
C MET A 334 0.85 0.40 21.73
N LEU A 335 2.03 -0.06 22.13
CA LEU A 335 2.26 -0.78 23.40
C LEU A 335 2.07 0.08 24.66
N LEU A 336 2.63 1.30 24.66
CA LEU A 336 2.67 2.16 25.86
C LEU A 336 1.46 3.11 25.94
N GLY A 337 0.74 3.31 24.85
CA GLY A 337 -0.41 4.20 24.72
C GLY A 337 -0.73 4.39 23.27
N SER A 338 -2.00 4.51 22.92
CA SER A 338 -2.46 4.68 21.55
C SER A 338 -2.86 6.11 21.25
N MET A 339 -2.95 6.47 19.98
CA MET A 339 -3.44 7.77 19.52
C MET A 339 -4.73 7.59 18.71
N PHE A 340 -5.79 8.27 19.13
CA PHE A 340 -6.96 8.49 18.28
C PHE A 340 -6.78 9.78 17.49
N GLN A 341 -6.93 9.75 16.18
CA GLN A 341 -6.63 10.88 15.32
C GLN A 341 -7.80 11.18 14.38
N ILE A 342 -8.04 12.46 14.14
CA ILE A 342 -8.96 12.99 13.12
C ILE A 342 -8.16 13.96 12.26
N MET A 343 -8.27 13.82 10.94
CA MET A 343 -7.72 14.74 9.96
C MET A 343 -8.82 15.18 9.00
N VAL A 344 -8.88 16.48 8.73
CA VAL A 344 -9.85 17.06 7.80
C VAL A 344 -9.17 18.11 6.94
N THR A 345 -9.34 18.02 5.62
CA THR A 345 -8.87 19.01 4.65
C THR A 345 -10.01 19.95 4.25
N ALA A 346 -9.78 21.25 4.29
CA ALA A 346 -10.77 22.25 3.90
C ALA A 346 -11.06 22.22 2.39
N ARG A 347 -12.29 22.57 2.02
CA ARG A 347 -12.57 23.01 0.65
C ARG A 347 -12.05 24.44 0.42
N PRO A 348 -11.82 24.82 -0.85
CA PRO A 348 -11.45 26.19 -1.18
C PRO A 348 -12.43 27.21 -0.58
N GLY A 349 -11.90 28.24 0.08
CA GLY A 349 -12.68 29.29 0.72
C GLY A 349 -13.08 29.04 2.17
N HIS A 350 -12.77 27.86 2.73
CA HIS A 350 -13.01 27.52 4.13
C HIS A 350 -11.73 27.51 4.96
N THR A 351 -11.87 27.70 6.27
CA THR A 351 -10.74 27.84 7.20
C THR A 351 -10.61 26.61 8.12
N ALA A 352 -9.42 26.47 8.74
CA ALA A 352 -9.18 25.41 9.72
C ALA A 352 -10.11 25.57 10.95
N GLU A 353 -10.42 26.78 11.37
CA GLU A 353 -11.31 27.08 12.51
C GLU A 353 -12.76 26.68 12.24
N GLU A 354 -13.23 26.80 10.99
CA GLU A 354 -14.56 26.33 10.59
C GLU A 354 -14.65 24.81 10.66
N LEU A 355 -13.61 24.11 10.20
CA LEU A 355 -13.52 22.65 10.28
C LEU A 355 -13.45 22.19 11.73
N GLU A 356 -12.60 22.79 12.55
CA GLU A 356 -12.46 22.47 13.97
C GLU A 356 -13.81 22.54 14.69
N ARG A 357 -14.54 23.65 14.51
CA ARG A 357 -15.88 23.82 15.11
C ARG A 357 -16.85 22.74 14.66
N ALA A 358 -16.84 22.39 13.39
CA ALA A 358 -17.74 21.36 12.85
C ALA A 358 -17.39 19.95 13.37
N ILE A 359 -16.11 19.64 13.54
CA ILE A 359 -15.65 18.39 14.19
C ILE A 359 -16.10 18.36 15.65
N ASP A 360 -15.93 19.48 16.39
CA ASP A 360 -16.32 19.60 17.79
C ASP A 360 -17.84 19.45 17.99
N GLU A 361 -18.66 20.01 17.10
CA GLU A 361 -20.11 19.82 17.09
C GLU A 361 -20.47 18.32 17.00
N GLU A 362 -19.84 17.58 16.10
CA GLU A 362 -20.12 16.16 15.93
C GLU A 362 -19.61 15.30 17.09
N LEU A 363 -18.44 15.60 17.63
CA LEU A 363 -17.93 14.96 18.82
C LEU A 363 -18.80 15.26 20.06
N ALA A 364 -19.33 16.50 20.17
CA ALA A 364 -20.27 16.86 21.22
C ALA A 364 -21.59 16.08 21.09
N ALA A 365 -22.12 15.91 19.88
CA ALA A 365 -23.29 15.09 19.63
C ALA A 365 -23.05 13.62 20.04
N MET A 366 -21.88 13.07 19.71
CA MET A 366 -21.51 11.69 20.04
C MET A 366 -21.25 11.50 21.54
N ARG A 367 -20.82 12.55 22.27
CA ARG A 367 -20.74 12.56 23.74
C ARG A 367 -22.12 12.66 24.40
N ALA A 368 -23.07 13.33 23.76
CA ALA A 368 -24.42 13.51 24.27
C ALA A 368 -25.27 12.24 24.10
N GLN A 369 -25.13 11.56 22.97
CA GLN A 369 -25.91 10.37 22.62
C GLN A 369 -25.02 9.25 22.07
N PRO A 370 -25.28 7.99 22.46
CA PRO A 370 -24.53 6.85 21.91
C PRO A 370 -24.75 6.73 20.39
N PRO A 371 -23.80 6.13 19.67
CA PRO A 371 -24.02 5.75 18.28
C PRO A 371 -25.17 4.76 18.18
N THR A 372 -25.81 4.71 17.02
CA THR A 372 -26.92 3.77 16.75
C THR A 372 -26.39 2.34 16.59
N THR A 373 -27.27 1.36 16.78
CA THR A 373 -26.94 -0.05 16.52
C THR A 373 -26.48 -0.26 15.08
N LYS A 374 -27.10 0.43 14.10
CA LYS A 374 -26.72 0.37 12.68
C LYS A 374 -25.29 0.83 12.47
N GLU A 375 -24.86 1.94 13.06
CA GLU A 375 -23.48 2.45 12.94
C GLU A 375 -22.46 1.47 13.54
N ILE A 376 -22.78 0.85 14.67
CA ILE A 376 -21.93 -0.19 15.27
C ILE A 376 -21.82 -1.41 14.36
N GLU A 377 -22.94 -1.88 13.77
CA GLU A 377 -22.95 -3.02 12.86
C GLU A 377 -22.13 -2.73 11.60
N GLN A 378 -22.31 -1.56 10.99
CA GLN A 378 -21.51 -1.13 9.83
C GLN A 378 -20.02 -1.14 10.13
N ALA A 379 -19.60 -0.54 11.25
CA ALA A 379 -18.20 -0.50 11.64
C ALA A 379 -17.62 -1.90 11.93
N ARG A 380 -18.36 -2.73 12.64
CA ARG A 380 -17.96 -4.11 12.96
C ARG A 380 -17.82 -4.96 11.70
N ASN A 381 -18.79 -4.88 10.77
CA ASN A 381 -18.74 -5.60 9.50
C ASN A 381 -17.54 -5.19 8.65
N SER A 382 -17.25 -3.89 8.58
CA SER A 382 -16.08 -3.37 7.86
C SER A 382 -14.76 -3.89 8.46
N ILE A 383 -14.61 -3.83 9.80
CA ILE A 383 -13.43 -4.34 10.50
C ILE A 383 -13.28 -5.85 10.29
N GLU A 384 -14.36 -6.62 10.45
CA GLU A 384 -14.34 -8.08 10.28
C GLU A 384 -13.95 -8.47 8.85
N THR A 385 -14.53 -7.82 7.84
CA THR A 385 -14.18 -8.06 6.43
C THR A 385 -12.72 -7.74 6.17
N SER A 386 -12.21 -6.61 6.69
CA SER A 386 -10.80 -6.24 6.56
C SER A 386 -9.86 -7.26 7.22
N MET A 387 -10.22 -7.75 8.42
CA MET A 387 -9.42 -8.76 9.13
C MET A 387 -9.37 -10.08 8.37
N ILE A 388 -10.50 -10.55 7.85
CA ILE A 388 -10.58 -11.81 7.09
C ILE A 388 -9.91 -11.65 5.71
N GLY A 389 -10.14 -10.55 5.02
CA GLY A 389 -9.49 -10.25 3.74
C GLY A 389 -7.96 -10.16 3.83
N GLY A 390 -7.43 -9.66 4.95
CA GLY A 390 -5.98 -9.64 5.22
C GLY A 390 -5.33 -11.01 5.26
N LEU A 391 -6.11 -12.08 5.49
CA LEU A 391 -5.63 -13.47 5.49
C LEU A 391 -5.40 -14.05 4.09
N GLU A 392 -5.78 -13.35 3.05
CA GLU A 392 -5.46 -13.76 1.68
C GLU A 392 -3.95 -13.75 1.42
N ARG A 393 -3.21 -12.82 2.03
CA ARG A 393 -1.77 -12.67 1.86
C ARG A 393 -0.98 -13.49 2.87
N LEU A 394 0.01 -14.25 2.40
CA LEU A 394 0.89 -15.04 3.26
C LEU A 394 1.60 -14.15 4.28
N ASN A 395 2.18 -13.04 3.82
CA ASN A 395 2.81 -12.06 4.71
C ASN A 395 1.80 -11.37 5.63
N GLY A 396 0.54 -11.21 5.21
CA GLY A 396 -0.54 -10.71 6.06
C GLY A 396 -0.85 -11.63 7.24
N VAL A 397 -0.86 -12.95 7.00
CA VAL A 397 -0.99 -13.96 8.06
C VAL A 397 0.26 -13.95 8.96
N ALA A 398 1.46 -13.93 8.37
CA ALA A 398 2.72 -13.91 9.12
C ALA A 398 2.80 -12.69 10.05
N ASN A 399 2.47 -11.52 9.53
CA ASN A 399 2.44 -10.27 10.29
C ASN A 399 1.40 -10.31 11.43
N ARG A 400 0.23 -10.92 11.18
CA ARG A 400 -0.84 -11.09 12.18
C ARG A 400 -0.39 -12.00 13.33
N LEU A 401 0.24 -13.13 13.02
CA LEU A 401 0.77 -14.06 14.01
C LEU A 401 1.90 -13.41 14.83
N ASN A 402 2.81 -12.68 14.20
CA ASN A 402 3.85 -11.91 14.86
C ASN A 402 3.27 -10.82 15.77
N MET A 403 2.31 -10.05 15.30
CA MET A 403 1.65 -9.00 16.06
C MET A 403 1.02 -9.55 17.35
N TYR A 404 0.26 -10.63 17.27
CA TYR A 404 -0.33 -11.26 18.44
C TYR A 404 0.74 -11.80 19.38
N ASN A 405 1.79 -12.42 18.84
CA ASN A 405 2.89 -12.93 19.62
C ASN A 405 3.64 -11.82 20.35
N HIS A 406 3.93 -10.71 19.68
CA HIS A 406 4.62 -9.55 20.23
C HIS A 406 3.83 -8.87 21.37
N TYR A 407 2.55 -8.56 21.14
CA TYR A 407 1.75 -7.79 22.10
C TYR A 407 1.08 -8.65 23.17
N LEU A 408 0.86 -9.95 22.92
CA LEU A 408 0.08 -10.83 23.78
C LEU A 408 0.82 -12.08 24.25
N GLY A 409 2.03 -12.34 23.73
CA GLY A 409 2.83 -13.54 24.04
C GLY A 409 2.29 -14.83 23.39
N THR A 410 1.24 -14.74 22.57
CA THR A 410 0.62 -15.90 21.91
C THR A 410 0.14 -15.53 20.52
N PRO A 411 0.45 -16.32 19.48
CA PRO A 411 -0.10 -16.11 18.14
C PRO A 411 -1.57 -16.56 18.01
N ASP A 412 -2.12 -17.32 18.95
CA ASP A 412 -3.51 -17.83 18.94
C ASP A 412 -4.49 -16.76 19.48
N TYR A 413 -4.78 -15.77 18.67
CA TYR A 413 -5.68 -14.71 19.13
C TYR A 413 -6.71 -14.23 18.11
N LEU A 414 -6.66 -14.66 16.85
CA LEU A 414 -7.52 -14.15 15.78
C LEU A 414 -9.01 -14.24 16.12
N GLU A 415 -9.47 -15.41 16.58
CA GLU A 415 -10.87 -15.61 16.94
C GLU A 415 -11.28 -14.69 18.11
N LYS A 416 -10.42 -14.59 19.14
CA LYS A 416 -10.65 -13.70 20.28
C LYS A 416 -10.64 -12.23 19.87
N ASP A 417 -9.79 -11.85 18.93
CA ASP A 417 -9.72 -10.48 18.42
C ASP A 417 -11.00 -10.10 17.68
N ILE A 418 -11.50 -10.98 16.80
CA ILE A 418 -12.80 -10.77 16.14
C ILE A 418 -13.93 -10.69 17.17
N GLN A 419 -13.94 -11.57 18.17
CA GLN A 419 -14.97 -11.53 19.24
C GLN A 419 -14.88 -10.23 20.05
N ARG A 420 -13.67 -9.69 20.28
CA ARG A 420 -13.47 -8.40 20.94
C ARG A 420 -14.18 -7.27 20.19
N TYR A 421 -14.07 -7.23 18.84
CA TYR A 421 -14.80 -6.26 18.03
C TYR A 421 -16.31 -6.53 17.99
N ARG A 422 -16.73 -7.79 17.90
CA ARG A 422 -18.15 -8.18 17.94
C ARG A 422 -18.81 -7.82 19.27
N ALA A 423 -18.07 -7.73 20.36
CA ALA A 423 -18.57 -7.35 21.68
C ALA A 423 -18.76 -5.83 21.87
N VAL A 424 -18.16 -4.99 21.01
CA VAL A 424 -18.34 -3.54 21.07
C VAL A 424 -19.81 -3.17 20.91
N SER A 425 -20.30 -2.24 21.71
CA SER A 425 -21.70 -1.85 21.75
C SER A 425 -21.89 -0.33 21.64
N PRO A 426 -23.09 0.18 21.38
CA PRO A 426 -23.37 1.61 21.45
C PRO A 426 -22.95 2.24 22.79
N ALA A 427 -23.20 1.53 23.90
CA ALA A 427 -22.87 2.00 25.25
C ALA A 427 -21.35 2.06 25.48
N SER A 428 -20.59 1.05 25.03
CA SER A 428 -19.12 1.01 25.23
C SER A 428 -18.41 2.07 24.38
N VAL A 429 -18.82 2.28 23.12
CA VAL A 429 -18.29 3.36 22.28
C VAL A 429 -18.63 4.73 22.86
N HIS A 430 -19.87 4.91 23.36
CA HIS A 430 -20.25 6.16 24.04
C HIS A 430 -19.39 6.44 25.27
N ALA A 431 -19.14 5.42 26.09
CA ALA A 431 -18.24 5.53 27.24
C ALA A 431 -16.81 5.89 26.80
N PHE A 432 -16.30 5.25 25.75
CA PHE A 432 -14.98 5.57 25.18
C PHE A 432 -14.89 7.04 24.74
N VAL A 433 -15.87 7.52 23.95
CA VAL A 433 -15.86 8.91 23.46
C VAL A 433 -15.93 9.92 24.60
N LYS A 434 -16.74 9.65 25.62
CA LYS A 434 -16.82 10.53 26.82
C LYS A 434 -15.53 10.56 27.63
N THR A 435 -14.86 9.42 27.73
CA THR A 435 -13.66 9.29 28.56
C THR A 435 -12.41 9.80 27.86
N TYR A 436 -12.22 9.46 26.59
CA TYR A 436 -10.96 9.68 25.89
C TYR A 436 -11.00 10.82 24.86
N LEU A 437 -12.12 11.10 24.22
CA LEU A 437 -12.22 12.16 23.22
C LEU A 437 -12.75 13.48 23.83
N ALA A 438 -12.20 13.84 24.98
CA ALA A 438 -12.56 15.06 25.67
C ALA A 438 -11.96 16.32 25.00
N PRO A 439 -12.69 17.46 24.93
CA PRO A 439 -12.20 18.65 24.25
C PRO A 439 -11.02 19.34 24.93
N ASN A 440 -10.85 19.12 26.25
CA ASN A 440 -9.80 19.73 27.04
C ASN A 440 -8.56 18.83 27.25
N ALA A 441 -8.48 17.66 26.59
CA ALA A 441 -7.40 16.68 26.75
C ALA A 441 -6.94 16.17 25.38
N ARG A 442 -6.56 17.09 24.48
CA ARG A 442 -6.21 16.79 23.08
C ARG A 442 -5.08 17.67 22.57
N ALA A 443 -4.49 17.27 21.45
CA ALA A 443 -3.68 18.14 20.59
C ALA A 443 -4.51 18.59 19.39
N VAL A 444 -4.48 19.88 19.08
CA VAL A 444 -5.10 20.48 17.89
C VAL A 444 -4.00 21.18 17.09
N LEU A 445 -3.82 20.77 15.84
CA LEU A 445 -2.87 21.36 14.92
C LEU A 445 -3.61 21.84 13.66
N HIS A 446 -3.44 23.14 13.36
CA HIS A 446 -3.86 23.72 12.10
C HIS A 446 -2.65 23.79 11.16
N SER A 447 -2.67 23.01 10.08
CA SER A 447 -1.73 23.15 8.95
C SER A 447 -2.32 24.14 7.99
N VAL A 448 -1.63 25.27 7.78
CA VAL A 448 -2.15 26.39 6.97
C VAL A 448 -1.19 26.75 5.85
N PRO A 449 -1.68 27.27 4.70
CA PRO A 449 -0.82 27.73 3.61
C PRO A 449 0.24 28.71 4.09
N GLY A 450 1.50 28.44 3.77
CA GLY A 450 2.62 29.32 4.13
C GLY A 450 3.98 28.60 4.07
N PRO A 451 5.07 29.37 4.16
CA PRO A 451 6.39 28.78 4.17
C PRO A 451 6.57 27.97 5.46
N PRO A 452 6.90 26.65 5.37
CA PRO A 452 7.19 25.86 6.55
C PRO A 452 8.44 26.37 7.25
N PRO A 453 8.67 25.98 8.52
CA PRO A 453 9.95 26.19 9.17
C PRO A 453 11.08 25.64 8.30
N ALA A 454 12.15 26.42 8.16
CA ALA A 454 13.30 25.97 7.39
C ALA A 454 13.84 24.67 7.99
N PRO A 455 14.11 23.64 7.17
CA PRO A 455 14.72 22.42 7.66
C PRO A 455 16.11 22.73 8.21
N ALA A 456 16.52 21.98 9.23
CA ALA A 456 17.86 22.11 9.78
C ALA A 456 18.90 21.80 8.69
N GLN A 457 19.81 22.75 8.49
CA GLN A 457 20.94 22.58 7.56
C GLN A 457 22.06 21.80 8.26
N VAL A 458 21.99 20.48 8.22
CA VAL A 458 23.05 19.60 8.70
C VAL A 458 23.93 19.23 7.50
N PRO A 459 25.21 19.69 7.49
CA PRO A 459 26.11 19.36 6.39
C PRO A 459 26.28 17.84 6.25
N THR A 460 26.35 17.37 5.01
CA THR A 460 26.80 16.00 4.72
C THR A 460 28.33 16.01 4.71
N PRO A 461 29.00 15.27 5.62
CA PRO A 461 30.46 15.16 5.61
C PRO A 461 30.96 14.48 4.32
N ALA A 462 32.21 14.72 3.97
CA ALA A 462 32.85 13.92 2.91
C ALA A 462 32.85 12.44 3.34
N LYS A 463 32.56 11.54 2.40
CA LYS A 463 32.60 10.10 2.66
C LYS A 463 33.97 9.71 3.23
N PRO A 464 34.05 9.11 4.43
CA PRO A 464 35.33 8.68 4.98
C PRO A 464 35.93 7.54 4.15
N ALA A 465 37.25 7.41 4.22
CA ALA A 465 37.90 6.24 3.64
C ALA A 465 37.52 4.99 4.41
N ASP A 466 37.40 3.88 3.70
CA ASP A 466 37.24 2.57 4.31
C ASP A 466 38.47 2.25 5.19
N THR A 467 38.23 2.04 6.48
CA THR A 467 39.29 1.68 7.45
C THR A 467 39.39 0.18 7.66
N GLY A 468 38.46 -0.63 7.07
CA GLY A 468 38.41 -2.08 7.21
C GLY A 468 38.09 -2.58 8.62
N GLU A 469 37.74 -1.69 9.55
CA GLU A 469 37.42 -2.05 10.96
C GLU A 469 35.92 -2.32 11.14
N GLY A 470 35.45 -3.46 10.64
CA GLY A 470 34.18 -4.04 11.06
C GLY A 470 34.24 -4.58 12.49
N GLY A 471 33.09 -4.60 13.18
CA GLY A 471 32.99 -5.25 14.47
C GLY A 471 33.13 -6.78 14.35
N GLN A 472 33.52 -7.46 15.45
CA GLN A 472 33.56 -8.93 15.43
C GLN A 472 32.21 -9.50 15.85
N SER A 473 31.77 -10.56 15.16
CA SER A 473 30.64 -11.38 15.59
C SER A 473 30.97 -12.11 16.90
N ILE A 474 29.96 -12.29 17.75
CA ILE A 474 30.05 -13.16 18.93
C ILE A 474 29.87 -14.64 18.57
N ASN A 475 29.42 -14.94 17.36
CA ASN A 475 29.13 -16.27 16.89
C ASN A 475 30.41 -16.96 16.37
N ALA A 476 30.45 -18.28 16.47
CA ALA A 476 31.54 -19.07 15.93
C ALA A 476 31.47 -19.09 14.40
N GLU A 477 32.64 -19.23 13.77
CA GLU A 477 32.72 -19.45 12.33
C GLU A 477 32.07 -20.78 11.95
N GLU A 478 31.22 -20.70 10.93
CA GLU A 478 30.54 -21.87 10.38
C GLU A 478 30.93 -22.00 8.89
N PRO A 479 31.89 -22.86 8.53
CA PRO A 479 32.43 -22.90 7.15
C PRO A 479 31.38 -23.09 6.06
N TRP A 480 30.28 -23.78 6.36
CA TRP A 480 29.16 -23.99 5.42
C TRP A 480 28.39 -22.71 5.10
N ARG A 481 28.54 -21.64 5.88
CA ARG A 481 27.87 -20.36 5.60
C ARG A 481 28.47 -19.59 4.42
N ALA A 482 29.72 -19.89 4.07
CA ALA A 482 30.38 -19.32 2.90
C ALA A 482 29.75 -19.75 1.58
N GLU A 483 28.95 -20.80 1.58
CA GLU A 483 28.26 -21.29 0.39
C GLU A 483 26.82 -20.84 0.36
N ILE A 484 26.44 -20.08 -0.67
CA ILE A 484 25.06 -19.67 -0.90
C ILE A 484 24.20 -20.92 -1.13
N PRO A 485 23.09 -21.10 -0.39
CA PRO A 485 22.25 -22.29 -0.56
C PRO A 485 21.69 -22.40 -1.99
N SER A 486 21.82 -23.59 -2.57
CA SER A 486 21.22 -23.87 -3.87
C SER A 486 19.68 -23.96 -3.74
N PRO A 487 18.93 -23.53 -4.76
CA PRO A 487 17.49 -23.71 -4.80
C PRO A 487 17.09 -25.17 -4.67
N GLY A 488 16.02 -25.44 -3.94
CA GLY A 488 15.35 -26.73 -3.95
C GLY A 488 14.69 -27.02 -5.30
N ALA A 489 14.01 -28.15 -5.40
CA ALA A 489 13.26 -28.50 -6.62
C ALA A 489 12.18 -27.44 -6.89
N ALA A 490 12.21 -26.85 -8.09
CA ALA A 490 11.22 -25.87 -8.48
C ALA A 490 9.82 -26.48 -8.53
N ARG A 491 8.86 -25.80 -7.92
CA ARG A 491 7.44 -26.11 -8.08
C ARG A 491 6.87 -25.12 -9.09
N THR A 492 6.50 -25.63 -10.26
CA THR A 492 5.87 -24.81 -11.28
C THR A 492 4.45 -24.43 -10.84
N ILE A 493 4.13 -23.13 -10.79
CA ILE A 493 2.73 -22.72 -10.72
C ILE A 493 2.08 -22.96 -12.07
N GLU A 494 1.05 -23.76 -12.06
CA GLU A 494 0.10 -23.77 -13.15
C GLU A 494 -0.94 -22.69 -12.90
N ILE A 495 -0.80 -21.55 -13.58
CA ILE A 495 -1.83 -20.53 -13.59
C ILE A 495 -2.97 -21.00 -14.47
N VAL A 496 -4.00 -21.51 -13.82
CA VAL A 496 -5.20 -21.97 -14.51
C VAL A 496 -5.93 -20.78 -15.12
N ALA A 497 -6.24 -20.87 -16.41
CA ALA A 497 -7.08 -19.90 -17.07
C ALA A 497 -8.45 -19.79 -16.37
N PRO A 498 -9.07 -18.61 -16.30
CA PRO A 498 -10.38 -18.47 -15.68
C PRO A 498 -11.42 -19.26 -16.49
N ALA A 499 -12.36 -19.89 -15.79
CA ALA A 499 -13.54 -20.43 -16.42
C ALA A 499 -14.32 -19.29 -17.10
N THR A 500 -14.78 -19.49 -18.32
CA THR A 500 -15.46 -18.44 -19.10
C THR A 500 -16.86 -18.84 -19.51
N SER A 501 -17.76 -17.86 -19.59
CA SER A 501 -19.10 -17.99 -20.14
C SER A 501 -19.52 -16.66 -20.75
N VAL A 502 -20.35 -16.68 -21.78
CA VAL A 502 -20.87 -15.45 -22.40
C VAL A 502 -22.40 -15.46 -22.31
N LEU A 503 -22.97 -14.37 -21.80
CA LEU A 503 -24.42 -14.21 -21.77
C LEU A 503 -24.95 -13.89 -23.18
N PRO A 504 -26.25 -14.13 -23.45
CA PRO A 504 -26.84 -13.86 -24.78
C PRO A 504 -26.67 -12.43 -25.27
N ASN A 505 -26.60 -11.46 -24.35
CA ASN A 505 -26.35 -10.06 -24.67
C ASN A 505 -24.88 -9.70 -24.92
N GLY A 506 -23.97 -10.67 -24.85
CA GLY A 506 -22.54 -10.48 -25.16
C GLY A 506 -21.65 -10.14 -23.94
N LEU A 507 -22.19 -10.05 -22.72
CA LEU A 507 -21.37 -9.90 -21.52
C LEU A 507 -20.53 -11.15 -21.29
N THR A 508 -19.21 -10.97 -21.21
CA THR A 508 -18.27 -12.06 -20.91
C THR A 508 -18.16 -12.24 -19.39
N LEU A 509 -18.33 -13.46 -18.90
CA LEU A 509 -18.07 -13.85 -17.52
C LEU A 509 -16.73 -14.59 -17.46
N MET A 510 -15.87 -14.23 -16.51
CA MET A 510 -14.58 -14.88 -16.24
C MET A 510 -14.51 -15.18 -14.75
N LEU A 511 -14.30 -16.43 -14.37
CA LEU A 511 -14.24 -16.84 -12.97
C LEU A 511 -12.97 -17.63 -12.66
N SER A 512 -12.27 -17.18 -11.63
CA SER A 512 -11.27 -17.96 -10.92
C SER A 512 -11.87 -18.42 -9.58
N GLU A 513 -12.41 -19.63 -9.53
CA GLU A 513 -12.99 -20.20 -8.31
C GLU A 513 -11.89 -20.51 -7.29
N ARG A 514 -11.97 -19.92 -6.09
CA ARG A 514 -10.98 -20.03 -5.03
C ARG A 514 -11.65 -20.26 -3.69
N ARG A 515 -11.64 -21.50 -3.23
CA ARG A 515 -12.19 -21.91 -1.94
C ARG A 515 -11.17 -21.71 -0.82
N GLY A 516 -11.61 -21.63 0.42
CA GLY A 516 -10.76 -21.61 1.61
C GLY A 516 -10.89 -20.37 2.47
N LEU A 517 -11.05 -19.20 1.88
CA LEU A 517 -11.46 -17.99 2.59
C LEU A 517 -12.81 -17.51 2.04
N PRO A 518 -13.73 -17.08 2.91
CA PRO A 518 -15.07 -16.66 2.50
C PRO A 518 -15.07 -15.23 1.92
N VAL A 519 -14.26 -14.99 0.89
CA VAL A 519 -14.08 -13.67 0.26
C VAL A 519 -14.30 -13.79 -1.24
N VAL A 520 -15.02 -12.84 -1.83
CA VAL A 520 -15.21 -12.72 -3.28
C VAL A 520 -14.87 -11.30 -3.73
N SER A 521 -14.11 -11.20 -4.81
CA SER A 521 -13.82 -9.94 -5.51
C SER A 521 -14.32 -10.01 -6.95
N ALA A 522 -14.87 -8.91 -7.46
CA ALA A 522 -15.40 -8.79 -8.81
C ALA A 522 -15.00 -7.46 -9.44
N ASN A 523 -14.67 -7.49 -10.73
CA ASN A 523 -14.50 -6.32 -11.57
C ASN A 523 -15.43 -6.42 -12.78
N LEU A 524 -16.30 -5.47 -12.97
CA LEU A 524 -17.00 -5.25 -14.26
C LEU A 524 -16.20 -4.22 -15.04
N VAL A 525 -15.53 -4.67 -16.10
CA VAL A 525 -14.53 -3.92 -16.84
C VAL A 525 -15.05 -3.55 -18.22
N PHE A 526 -14.91 -2.30 -18.61
CA PHE A 526 -15.26 -1.75 -19.90
C PHE A 526 -13.99 -1.38 -20.68
N ARG A 527 -13.92 -1.73 -21.98
CA ARG A 527 -12.80 -1.38 -22.88
C ARG A 527 -12.82 0.09 -23.32
N SER A 528 -13.28 0.97 -22.49
CA SER A 528 -13.35 2.41 -22.73
C SER A 528 -12.90 3.13 -21.48
N GLY A 529 -11.90 3.99 -21.58
CA GLY A 529 -11.35 4.79 -20.50
C GLY A 529 -11.22 6.25 -20.92
N SER A 530 -10.17 6.92 -20.43
CA SER A 530 -9.88 8.31 -20.83
C SER A 530 -9.52 8.44 -22.31
N ASP A 531 -9.13 7.35 -22.98
CA ASP A 531 -8.94 7.27 -24.43
C ASP A 531 -10.22 7.53 -25.22
N ALA A 532 -11.38 7.31 -24.60
CA ALA A 532 -12.69 7.57 -25.19
C ALA A 532 -13.24 8.99 -24.91
N ASN A 533 -12.52 9.84 -24.19
CA ASN A 533 -12.94 11.21 -23.93
C ASN A 533 -13.04 12.02 -25.23
N PRO A 534 -14.11 12.82 -25.45
CA PRO A 534 -14.09 13.86 -26.47
C PRO A 534 -12.90 14.80 -26.23
N GLN A 535 -12.30 15.32 -27.32
CA GLN A 535 -11.12 16.19 -27.23
C GLN A 535 -11.33 17.45 -26.36
N ASP A 536 -12.55 17.96 -26.31
CA ASP A 536 -12.93 19.13 -25.54
C ASP A 536 -13.46 18.79 -24.13
N ARG A 537 -13.44 17.50 -23.75
CA ARG A 537 -13.92 16.97 -22.45
C ARG A 537 -12.89 16.05 -21.79
N PRO A 538 -11.63 16.48 -21.61
CA PRO A 538 -10.68 15.73 -20.76
C PRO A 538 -11.27 15.40 -19.39
N GLY A 539 -11.12 14.15 -18.94
CA GLY A 539 -11.61 13.72 -17.64
C GLY A 539 -13.07 13.26 -17.58
N LEU A 540 -13.81 13.28 -18.71
CA LEU A 540 -15.22 12.87 -18.73
C LEU A 540 -15.40 11.41 -18.28
N ALA A 541 -14.60 10.47 -18.77
CA ALA A 541 -14.66 9.05 -18.39
C ALA A 541 -14.47 8.86 -16.86
N SER A 542 -13.49 9.53 -16.32
CA SER A 542 -13.19 9.50 -14.88
C SER A 542 -14.31 10.19 -14.06
N PHE A 543 -14.92 11.24 -14.58
CA PHE A 543 -16.04 11.89 -13.92
C PHE A 543 -17.30 11.01 -13.94
N VAL A 544 -17.60 10.36 -15.07
CA VAL A 544 -18.69 9.36 -15.16
C VAL A 544 -18.49 8.23 -14.17
N ALA A 545 -17.27 7.68 -14.10
CA ALA A 545 -16.95 6.63 -13.13
C ALA A 545 -17.21 7.11 -11.69
N ALA A 546 -16.75 8.30 -11.30
CA ALA A 546 -16.96 8.86 -9.97
C ALA A 546 -18.44 9.18 -9.64
N MET A 547 -19.30 9.24 -10.67
CA MET A 547 -20.72 9.52 -10.49
C MET A 547 -21.62 8.29 -10.39
N LEU A 548 -21.10 7.07 -10.65
CA LEU A 548 -21.94 5.86 -10.70
C LEU A 548 -22.59 5.54 -9.35
N ASP A 549 -21.89 5.75 -8.25
CA ASP A 549 -22.38 5.52 -6.88
C ASP A 549 -23.00 6.77 -6.23
N GLN A 550 -23.09 7.89 -6.97
CA GLN A 550 -23.66 9.15 -6.46
C GLN A 550 -25.18 9.26 -6.67
N GLY A 551 -25.82 8.16 -6.97
CA GLY A 551 -27.28 8.02 -7.04
C GLY A 551 -27.72 7.26 -8.27
N THR A 552 -28.67 6.37 -8.05
CA THR A 552 -29.36 5.59 -9.07
C THR A 552 -30.81 6.04 -9.20
N ALA A 553 -31.58 5.39 -10.08
CA ALA A 553 -33.02 5.63 -10.19
C ALA A 553 -33.78 5.30 -8.89
N SER A 554 -33.21 4.45 -8.02
CA SER A 554 -33.88 3.94 -6.81
C SER A 554 -33.18 4.31 -5.49
N ARG A 555 -31.91 4.76 -5.52
CA ARG A 555 -31.08 5.02 -4.34
C ARG A 555 -30.36 6.35 -4.44
N GLY A 556 -30.32 7.12 -3.34
CA GLY A 556 -29.44 8.27 -3.22
C GLY A 556 -28.01 7.86 -2.84
N ALA A 557 -27.04 8.78 -3.00
CA ALA A 557 -25.60 8.55 -2.73
C ALA A 557 -25.35 8.04 -1.31
N LEU A 558 -25.88 8.69 -0.28
CA LEU A 558 -25.71 8.26 1.11
C LEU A 558 -26.38 6.92 1.40
N GLN A 559 -27.47 6.59 0.71
CA GLN A 559 -28.11 5.28 0.88
C GLN A 559 -27.23 4.17 0.30
N ILE A 560 -26.63 4.37 -0.87
CA ILE A 560 -25.65 3.42 -1.45
C ILE A 560 -24.48 3.22 -0.49
N ALA A 561 -23.90 4.29 0.01
CA ALA A 561 -22.80 4.24 0.97
C ALA A 561 -23.18 3.47 2.25
N ASP A 562 -24.37 3.71 2.79
CA ASP A 562 -24.90 3.03 3.98
C ASP A 562 -25.13 1.53 3.75
N GLU A 563 -25.67 1.15 2.57
CA GLU A 563 -25.91 -0.26 2.22
C GLU A 563 -24.57 -1.00 2.04
N VAL A 564 -23.59 -0.40 1.35
CA VAL A 564 -22.24 -0.96 1.20
C VAL A 564 -21.56 -1.15 2.56
N ALA A 565 -21.61 -0.13 3.42
CA ALA A 565 -21.02 -0.20 4.76
C ALA A 565 -21.71 -1.27 5.63
N HIS A 566 -23.05 -1.41 5.53
CA HIS A 566 -23.78 -2.45 6.26
C HIS A 566 -23.37 -3.86 5.84
N LEU A 567 -23.05 -4.07 4.57
CA LEU A 567 -22.52 -5.34 4.08
C LEU A 567 -21.04 -5.57 4.48
N GLY A 568 -20.37 -4.56 5.06
CA GLY A 568 -18.91 -4.60 5.28
C GLY A 568 -18.16 -4.81 3.97
N ALA A 569 -18.58 -4.16 2.92
CA ALA A 569 -18.12 -4.37 1.55
C ALA A 569 -17.40 -3.16 1.01
N ASP A 570 -16.67 -3.37 -0.09
CA ASP A 570 -16.14 -2.31 -0.94
C ASP A 570 -16.93 -2.30 -2.26
N LEU A 571 -17.34 -1.12 -2.71
CA LEU A 571 -17.92 -0.86 -4.03
C LEU A 571 -17.38 0.48 -4.52
N GLY A 572 -16.89 0.52 -5.74
CA GLY A 572 -16.41 1.77 -6.34
C GLY A 572 -16.18 1.64 -7.82
N ALA A 573 -16.01 2.77 -8.49
CA ALA A 573 -15.68 2.79 -9.91
C ALA A 573 -14.48 3.70 -10.17
N SER A 574 -13.64 3.30 -11.12
CA SER A 574 -12.45 4.04 -11.51
C SER A 574 -12.27 3.99 -13.03
N SER A 575 -11.60 5.01 -13.56
CA SER A 575 -11.17 5.05 -14.96
C SER A 575 -9.65 5.06 -15.02
N THR A 576 -9.11 4.29 -15.94
CA THR A 576 -7.73 4.42 -16.40
C THR A 576 -7.73 5.04 -17.80
N MET A 577 -6.55 5.13 -18.42
CA MET A 577 -6.48 5.60 -19.82
C MET A 577 -7.27 4.70 -20.78
N ASP A 578 -7.25 3.38 -20.58
CA ASP A 578 -7.77 2.40 -21.54
C ASP A 578 -9.05 1.66 -21.10
N ALA A 579 -9.52 1.88 -19.86
CA ALA A 579 -10.66 1.13 -19.31
C ALA A 579 -11.37 1.89 -18.18
N ILE A 580 -12.65 1.57 -17.99
CA ILE A 580 -13.40 1.86 -16.76
C ILE A 580 -13.65 0.52 -16.06
N THR A 581 -13.54 0.52 -14.74
CA THR A 581 -13.79 -0.65 -13.91
C THR A 581 -14.73 -0.30 -12.76
N VAL A 582 -15.81 -1.06 -12.61
CA VAL A 582 -16.62 -1.07 -11.40
C VAL A 582 -16.16 -2.27 -10.57
N SER A 583 -15.64 -2.01 -9.39
CA SER A 583 -15.06 -3.04 -8.50
C SER A 583 -15.96 -3.28 -7.30
N ALA A 584 -16.10 -4.54 -6.89
CA ALA A 584 -16.84 -4.95 -5.72
C ALA A 584 -16.08 -6.05 -4.95
N SER A 585 -16.08 -5.99 -3.61
CA SER A 585 -15.44 -6.99 -2.77
C SER A 585 -16.17 -7.12 -1.44
N SER A 586 -16.42 -8.35 -0.99
CA SER A 586 -17.06 -8.63 0.30
C SER A 586 -16.80 -10.05 0.78
N LEU A 587 -17.26 -10.34 1.99
CA LEU A 587 -17.43 -11.74 2.41
C LEU A 587 -18.48 -12.43 1.53
N SER A 588 -18.28 -13.74 1.25
CA SER A 588 -19.15 -14.54 0.36
C SER A 588 -20.63 -14.47 0.75
N LYS A 589 -20.96 -14.45 2.05
CA LYS A 589 -22.32 -14.33 2.57
C LYS A 589 -23.05 -13.07 2.13
N ASN A 590 -22.31 -11.99 1.86
CA ASN A 590 -22.85 -10.68 1.48
C ASN A 590 -22.74 -10.40 -0.02
N PHE A 591 -22.05 -11.27 -0.78
CA PHE A 591 -21.69 -10.98 -2.17
C PHE A 591 -22.92 -10.82 -3.08
N ALA A 592 -23.99 -11.61 -2.89
CA ALA A 592 -25.19 -11.49 -3.73
C ALA A 592 -25.87 -10.12 -3.58
N ALA A 593 -25.95 -9.58 -2.35
CA ALA A 593 -26.49 -8.25 -2.10
C ALA A 593 -25.60 -7.14 -2.65
N LEU A 594 -24.28 -7.27 -2.50
CA LEU A 594 -23.31 -6.36 -3.08
C LEU A 594 -23.35 -6.39 -4.62
N PHE A 595 -23.57 -7.55 -5.19
CA PHE A 595 -23.68 -7.72 -6.65
C PHE A 595 -24.92 -7.01 -7.22
N ASP A 596 -26.06 -7.05 -6.51
CA ASP A 596 -27.27 -6.29 -6.86
C ASP A 596 -27.00 -4.77 -6.81
N LEU A 597 -26.23 -4.28 -5.82
CA LEU A 597 -25.79 -2.87 -5.76
C LEU A 597 -24.84 -2.51 -6.92
N MET A 598 -23.87 -3.36 -7.22
CA MET A 598 -22.95 -3.18 -8.35
C MET A 598 -23.72 -3.07 -9.67
N ALA A 599 -24.74 -3.90 -9.85
CA ALA A 599 -25.60 -3.85 -11.02
C ALA A 599 -26.41 -2.56 -11.07
N ASP A 600 -27.00 -2.12 -9.97
CA ASP A 600 -27.82 -0.91 -9.90
C ASP A 600 -27.01 0.34 -10.24
N VAL A 601 -25.83 0.54 -9.64
CA VAL A 601 -24.97 1.69 -9.93
C VAL A 601 -24.44 1.69 -11.36
N THR A 602 -24.29 0.51 -11.97
CA THR A 602 -23.82 0.37 -13.34
C THR A 602 -24.92 0.64 -14.38
N LEU A 603 -26.11 0.09 -14.15
CA LEU A 603 -27.19 0.07 -15.13
C LEU A 603 -28.14 1.25 -15.03
N HIS A 604 -28.26 1.87 -13.87
CA HIS A 604 -29.28 2.88 -13.57
C HIS A 604 -28.72 4.16 -12.95
N PRO A 605 -27.51 4.65 -13.31
CA PRO A 605 -27.00 5.88 -12.72
C PRO A 605 -27.93 7.05 -13.11
N ALA A 606 -28.35 7.82 -12.12
CA ALA A 606 -29.28 8.95 -12.34
C ALA A 606 -28.57 10.26 -12.68
N PHE A 607 -27.27 10.39 -12.37
CA PHE A 607 -26.50 11.63 -12.48
C PHE A 607 -27.27 12.84 -11.94
N PRO A 608 -27.67 12.84 -10.63
CA PRO A 608 -28.47 13.94 -10.06
C PRO A 608 -27.70 15.26 -10.18
N ALA A 609 -28.37 16.33 -10.59
CA ALA A 609 -27.71 17.63 -10.85
C ALA A 609 -26.94 18.16 -9.63
N ALA A 610 -27.50 18.01 -8.42
CA ALA A 610 -26.84 18.42 -7.19
C ALA A 610 -25.54 17.65 -6.94
N GLU A 611 -25.56 16.32 -7.18
CA GLU A 611 -24.37 15.46 -7.02
C GLU A 611 -23.32 15.73 -8.10
N VAL A 612 -23.73 16.06 -9.33
CA VAL A 612 -22.79 16.48 -10.39
C VAL A 612 -22.03 17.73 -9.95
N GLU A 613 -22.72 18.73 -9.39
CA GLU A 613 -22.06 19.97 -8.93
C GLU A 613 -21.22 19.72 -7.68
N ARG A 614 -21.66 18.88 -6.75
CA ARG A 614 -20.86 18.50 -5.58
C ARG A 614 -19.59 17.78 -5.99
N GLN A 615 -19.69 16.76 -6.86
CA GLN A 615 -18.54 16.03 -7.38
C GLN A 615 -17.62 16.91 -8.24
N ARG A 616 -18.18 17.88 -8.99
CA ARG A 616 -17.36 18.86 -9.71
C ARG A 616 -16.50 19.68 -8.75
N ALA A 617 -17.11 20.18 -7.66
CA ALA A 617 -16.38 20.93 -6.64
C ALA A 617 -15.30 20.06 -5.97
N ASP A 618 -15.61 18.80 -5.64
CA ASP A 618 -14.64 17.85 -5.09
C ASP A 618 -13.45 17.64 -6.04
N ARG A 619 -13.70 17.44 -7.33
CA ARG A 619 -12.65 17.24 -8.34
C ARG A 619 -11.80 18.48 -8.57
N LEU A 620 -12.39 19.65 -8.53
CA LEU A 620 -11.65 20.92 -8.59
C LEU A 620 -10.76 21.10 -7.35
N GLY A 621 -11.22 20.71 -6.16
CA GLY A 621 -10.41 20.65 -4.95
C GLY A 621 -9.26 19.65 -5.05
N GLN A 622 -9.50 18.46 -5.62
CA GLN A 622 -8.44 17.47 -5.88
C GLN A 622 -7.36 18.02 -6.83
N LEU A 623 -7.71 18.78 -7.86
CA LEU A 623 -6.73 19.44 -8.73
C LEU A 623 -5.87 20.47 -7.98
N ILE A 624 -6.43 21.12 -6.96
CA ILE A 624 -5.67 22.04 -6.10
C ILE A 624 -4.70 21.23 -5.23
N ASP A 625 -5.18 20.18 -4.54
CA ASP A 625 -4.35 19.32 -3.68
C ASP A 625 -3.21 18.63 -4.45
N GLN A 626 -3.43 18.29 -5.74
CA GLN A 626 -2.36 17.76 -6.60
C GLN A 626 -1.15 18.70 -6.73
N ARG A 627 -1.34 20.00 -6.64
CA ARG A 627 -0.26 21.00 -6.69
C ARG A 627 0.62 21.00 -5.45
N ASP A 628 0.18 20.37 -4.38
CA ASP A 628 0.97 20.18 -3.16
C ASP A 628 2.02 19.08 -3.30
N ARG A 629 1.85 18.16 -4.26
CA ARG A 629 2.62 16.92 -4.41
C ARG A 629 3.56 16.96 -5.62
N PRO A 630 4.89 17.09 -5.43
CA PRO A 630 5.85 17.17 -6.54
C PRO A 630 5.77 16.00 -7.52
N THR A 631 5.53 14.78 -7.03
CA THR A 631 5.40 13.58 -7.87
C THR A 631 4.19 13.63 -8.81
N GLN A 632 3.08 14.23 -8.35
CA GLN A 632 1.88 14.40 -9.17
C GLN A 632 2.06 15.51 -10.19
N ILE A 633 2.66 16.64 -9.79
CA ILE A 633 3.06 17.71 -10.72
C ILE A 633 3.95 17.14 -11.82
N ALA A 634 5.00 16.40 -11.46
CA ALA A 634 5.92 15.80 -12.43
C ALA A 634 5.21 14.89 -13.43
N SER A 635 4.23 14.11 -12.98
CA SER A 635 3.43 13.22 -13.84
C SER A 635 2.56 14.00 -14.82
N VAL A 636 1.90 15.09 -14.37
CA VAL A 636 1.06 15.94 -15.22
C VAL A 636 1.91 16.70 -16.24
N VAL A 637 3.01 17.31 -15.78
CA VAL A 637 3.94 18.05 -16.66
C VAL A 637 4.57 17.12 -17.69
N MET A 638 4.98 15.90 -17.29
CA MET A 638 5.51 14.89 -18.19
C MET A 638 4.47 14.49 -19.25
N ALA A 639 3.25 14.18 -18.86
CA ALA A 639 2.19 13.82 -19.79
C ALA A 639 1.95 14.94 -20.82
N ALA A 640 1.82 16.18 -20.37
CA ALA A 640 1.65 17.34 -21.24
C ALA A 640 2.85 17.60 -22.16
N ALA A 641 4.08 17.35 -21.67
CA ALA A 641 5.29 17.52 -22.45
C ALA A 641 5.45 16.43 -23.52
N LEU A 642 5.04 15.20 -23.25
CA LEU A 642 5.17 14.08 -24.17
C LEU A 642 4.06 14.04 -25.24
N TYR A 643 2.80 14.24 -24.84
CA TYR A 643 1.64 14.00 -25.71
C TYR A 643 0.95 15.29 -26.18
N GLY A 644 1.19 16.41 -25.48
CA GLY A 644 0.49 17.65 -25.75
C GLY A 644 -0.98 17.63 -25.31
N PRO A 645 -1.66 18.80 -25.32
CA PRO A 645 -2.98 18.97 -24.68
C PRO A 645 -4.14 18.35 -25.47
N ARG A 646 -3.93 17.95 -26.72
CA ARG A 646 -4.99 17.38 -27.57
C ARG A 646 -5.02 15.85 -27.55
N HIS A 647 -3.97 15.20 -27.09
CA HIS A 647 -3.93 13.74 -27.01
C HIS A 647 -4.52 13.28 -25.66
N PRO A 648 -5.34 12.24 -25.59
CA PRO A 648 -5.92 11.74 -24.34
C PRO A 648 -4.89 11.39 -23.25
N TYR A 649 -3.67 11.03 -23.63
CA TYR A 649 -2.60 10.75 -22.67
C TYR A 649 -1.80 11.99 -22.23
N GLY A 650 -2.14 13.19 -22.74
CA GLY A 650 -1.46 14.43 -22.46
C GLY A 650 -1.99 15.21 -21.25
N TYR A 651 -2.95 14.65 -20.52
CA TYR A 651 -3.53 15.23 -19.30
C TYR A 651 -3.80 14.14 -18.25
N ALA A 652 -4.00 14.57 -17.00
CA ALA A 652 -4.36 13.64 -15.93
C ALA A 652 -5.76 13.04 -16.14
N GLU A 653 -5.99 11.83 -15.67
CA GLU A 653 -7.29 11.13 -15.79
C GLU A 653 -8.45 11.92 -15.19
N ILE A 654 -8.19 12.72 -14.17
CA ILE A 654 -9.18 13.62 -13.57
C ILE A 654 -9.63 14.73 -14.52
N GLY A 655 -8.86 15.04 -15.56
CA GLY A 655 -9.07 16.15 -16.50
C GLY A 655 -8.37 17.44 -16.11
N THR A 656 -8.83 18.54 -16.70
CA THR A 656 -8.33 19.89 -16.44
C THR A 656 -9.40 20.74 -15.76
N GLU A 657 -9.03 21.83 -15.12
CA GLU A 657 -9.99 22.77 -14.50
C GLU A 657 -11.02 23.26 -15.52
N ALA A 658 -10.57 23.63 -16.73
CA ALA A 658 -11.46 24.08 -17.81
C ALA A 658 -12.44 22.99 -18.25
N SER A 659 -11.98 21.76 -18.45
CA SER A 659 -12.84 20.66 -18.85
C SER A 659 -13.83 20.27 -17.77
N LEU A 660 -13.41 20.19 -16.51
CA LEU A 660 -14.28 19.89 -15.38
C LEU A 660 -15.44 20.89 -15.25
N LYS A 661 -15.16 22.19 -15.46
CA LYS A 661 -16.19 23.25 -15.50
C LYS A 661 -17.14 23.12 -16.68
N ALA A 662 -16.67 22.57 -17.81
CA ALA A 662 -17.44 22.46 -19.04
C ALA A 662 -18.29 21.19 -19.16
N VAL A 663 -17.94 20.10 -18.44
CA VAL A 663 -18.67 18.82 -18.49
C VAL A 663 -20.10 19.02 -17.98
N THR A 664 -21.07 18.52 -18.75
CA THR A 664 -22.51 18.58 -18.41
C THR A 664 -23.06 17.21 -18.06
N ARG A 665 -24.22 17.17 -17.40
CA ARG A 665 -24.98 15.92 -17.19
C ARG A 665 -25.29 15.20 -18.50
N ALA A 666 -25.59 15.96 -19.57
CA ALA A 666 -25.86 15.38 -20.89
C ALA A 666 -24.62 14.70 -21.48
N ASP A 667 -23.42 15.26 -21.29
CA ASP A 667 -22.17 14.63 -21.71
C ASP A 667 -21.96 13.30 -20.95
N MET A 668 -22.20 13.27 -19.64
CA MET A 668 -22.10 12.06 -18.81
C MET A 668 -23.09 10.99 -19.25
N THR A 669 -24.36 11.36 -19.45
CA THR A 669 -25.40 10.40 -19.88
C THR A 669 -25.06 9.82 -21.24
N ARG A 670 -24.58 10.64 -22.18
CA ARG A 670 -24.16 10.18 -23.51
C ARG A 670 -22.98 9.23 -23.41
N PHE A 671 -21.93 9.61 -22.69
CA PHE A 671 -20.75 8.76 -22.48
C PHE A 671 -21.14 7.40 -21.87
N TRP A 672 -21.97 7.42 -20.83
CA TRP A 672 -22.47 6.22 -20.21
C TRP A 672 -23.27 5.35 -21.19
N SER A 673 -24.24 5.91 -21.93
CA SER A 673 -25.07 5.17 -22.89
C SER A 673 -24.26 4.55 -24.04
N ASP A 674 -23.21 5.24 -24.47
CA ASP A 674 -22.38 4.81 -25.60
C ASP A 674 -21.39 3.72 -25.22
N HIS A 675 -20.84 3.75 -23.98
CA HIS A 675 -19.73 2.91 -23.58
C HIS A 675 -20.11 1.80 -22.57
N PHE A 676 -21.15 1.99 -21.75
CA PHE A 676 -21.59 1.00 -20.76
C PHE A 676 -22.60 0.03 -21.42
N VAL A 677 -22.08 -0.87 -22.21
CA VAL A 677 -22.85 -1.89 -22.93
C VAL A 677 -22.23 -3.27 -22.74
N PRO A 678 -23.05 -4.36 -22.66
CA PRO A 678 -22.55 -5.67 -22.23
C PRO A 678 -21.51 -6.27 -23.18
N ASN A 679 -21.59 -5.99 -24.47
CA ASN A 679 -20.63 -6.47 -25.47
C ASN A 679 -19.32 -5.65 -25.54
N ASN A 680 -19.19 -4.62 -24.70
CA ASN A 680 -17.93 -3.88 -24.41
C ASN A 680 -17.35 -4.26 -23.05
N ALA A 681 -17.97 -5.21 -22.32
CA ALA A 681 -17.66 -5.48 -20.93
C ALA A 681 -17.32 -6.94 -20.66
N ALA A 682 -16.54 -7.13 -19.60
CA ALA A 682 -16.37 -8.43 -18.95
C ALA A 682 -16.59 -8.29 -17.45
N LEU A 683 -17.27 -9.26 -16.86
CA LEU A 683 -17.36 -9.46 -15.43
C LEU A 683 -16.31 -10.50 -15.02
N VAL A 684 -15.27 -10.04 -14.38
CA VAL A 684 -14.15 -10.86 -13.89
C VAL A 684 -14.32 -11.06 -12.39
N VAL A 685 -14.39 -12.31 -11.94
CA VAL A 685 -14.65 -12.66 -10.55
C VAL A 685 -13.59 -13.65 -10.05
N ALA A 686 -13.17 -13.49 -8.80
CA ALA A 686 -12.34 -14.47 -8.11
C ALA A 686 -12.83 -14.62 -6.66
N GLY A 687 -12.79 -15.85 -6.14
CA GLY A 687 -13.13 -16.12 -4.75
C GLY A 687 -14.05 -17.31 -4.55
N ASP A 688 -14.70 -17.32 -3.39
CA ASP A 688 -15.55 -18.41 -2.92
C ASP A 688 -16.97 -18.32 -3.52
N ILE A 689 -17.05 -18.58 -4.82
CA ILE A 689 -18.29 -18.65 -5.61
C ILE A 689 -18.09 -19.62 -6.79
N SER A 690 -19.11 -20.36 -7.19
CA SER A 690 -19.08 -21.22 -8.36
C SER A 690 -19.55 -20.51 -9.63
N MET A 691 -19.17 -21.05 -10.82
CA MET A 691 -19.65 -20.53 -12.11
C MET A 691 -21.18 -20.64 -12.24
N ALA A 692 -21.80 -21.65 -11.65
CA ALA A 692 -23.25 -21.80 -11.67
C ALA A 692 -23.93 -20.65 -10.89
N GLU A 693 -23.47 -20.36 -9.70
CA GLU A 693 -23.96 -19.25 -8.87
C GLU A 693 -23.73 -17.90 -9.56
N LEU A 694 -22.51 -17.67 -10.10
CA LEU A 694 -22.18 -16.44 -10.83
C LEU A 694 -23.08 -16.22 -12.03
N ARG A 695 -23.37 -17.28 -12.80
CA ARG A 695 -24.29 -17.18 -13.94
C ARG A 695 -25.71 -16.83 -13.56
N VAL A 696 -26.21 -17.37 -12.44
CA VAL A 696 -27.54 -17.02 -11.92
C VAL A 696 -27.58 -15.54 -11.56
N LEU A 697 -26.61 -15.05 -10.79
CA LEU A 697 -26.51 -13.64 -10.39
C LEU A 697 -26.37 -12.74 -11.64
N ALA A 698 -25.45 -13.05 -12.54
CA ALA A 698 -25.19 -12.25 -13.73
C ALA A 698 -26.40 -12.25 -14.70
N THR A 699 -27.09 -13.37 -14.86
CA THR A 699 -28.30 -13.44 -15.72
C THR A 699 -29.45 -12.61 -15.12
N LYS A 700 -29.66 -12.70 -13.82
CA LYS A 700 -30.65 -11.88 -13.10
C LYS A 700 -30.39 -10.39 -13.26
N ALA A 701 -29.15 -9.96 -13.01
CA ALA A 701 -28.77 -8.56 -12.94
C ALA A 701 -28.54 -7.93 -14.33
N PHE A 702 -27.87 -8.62 -15.22
CA PHE A 702 -27.38 -8.08 -16.50
C PHE A 702 -28.04 -8.72 -17.73
N GLY A 703 -28.88 -9.75 -17.58
CA GLY A 703 -29.45 -10.49 -18.75
C GLY A 703 -30.29 -9.64 -19.67
N ALA A 704 -31.02 -8.66 -19.14
CA ALA A 704 -31.84 -7.72 -19.92
C ALA A 704 -31.06 -6.49 -20.46
N TRP A 705 -29.77 -6.35 -20.14
CA TRP A 705 -28.96 -5.23 -20.57
C TRP A 705 -28.76 -5.23 -22.10
N PRO A 706 -29.22 -4.18 -22.83
CA PRO A 706 -29.21 -4.19 -24.28
C PRO A 706 -27.78 -4.07 -24.84
N ARG A 707 -27.52 -4.77 -25.94
CA ARG A 707 -26.27 -4.62 -26.71
C ARG A 707 -26.17 -3.23 -27.30
N GLY A 708 -24.94 -2.73 -27.47
CA GLY A 708 -24.64 -1.45 -28.10
C GLY A 708 -23.51 -1.54 -29.12
N ASN A 709 -23.19 -0.41 -29.71
CA ASN A 709 -22.07 -0.24 -30.65
C ASN A 709 -21.12 0.83 -30.04
N PRO A 710 -20.27 0.48 -29.09
CA PRO A 710 -19.39 1.44 -28.43
C PRO A 710 -18.44 2.06 -29.46
N PRO A 711 -18.32 3.41 -29.49
CA PRO A 711 -17.33 4.06 -30.32
C PRO A 711 -15.93 3.59 -29.96
N ARG A 712 -15.12 3.25 -30.94
CA ARG A 712 -13.70 2.95 -30.70
C ARG A 712 -12.90 4.23 -30.94
N PRO A 713 -12.08 4.65 -29.95
CA PRO A 713 -11.23 5.83 -30.12
C PRO A 713 -10.24 5.59 -31.26
N ALA A 714 -10.24 6.45 -32.26
CA ALA A 714 -9.19 6.49 -33.28
C ALA A 714 -8.04 7.36 -32.75
N LEU A 715 -7.24 6.82 -31.84
CA LEU A 715 -6.06 7.52 -31.35
C LEU A 715 -4.97 7.49 -32.41
N GLY A 716 -4.53 8.66 -32.86
CA GLY A 716 -3.32 8.80 -33.67
C GLY A 716 -2.09 8.35 -32.89
N ALA A 717 -1.03 7.95 -33.59
CA ALA A 717 0.27 7.77 -32.94
C ALA A 717 0.72 9.13 -32.37
N PRO A 718 1.26 9.15 -31.14
CA PRO A 718 1.82 10.38 -30.61
C PRO A 718 3.05 10.83 -31.42
N ASP A 719 3.27 12.16 -31.49
CA ASP A 719 4.42 12.71 -32.17
C ASP A 719 5.73 12.30 -31.45
N THR A 720 6.79 12.13 -32.23
CA THR A 720 8.11 11.84 -31.65
C THR A 720 8.61 13.05 -30.86
N THR A 721 9.03 12.84 -29.61
CA THR A 721 9.62 13.88 -28.77
C THR A 721 11.05 14.23 -29.22
N THR A 722 11.47 15.47 -28.90
CA THR A 722 12.87 15.92 -29.01
C THR A 722 13.39 16.21 -27.59
N ALA A 723 14.68 15.96 -27.38
CA ALA A 723 15.35 16.19 -26.11
C ALA A 723 15.22 17.66 -25.70
N ARG A 724 14.82 17.90 -24.47
CA ARG A 724 14.73 19.20 -23.82
C ARG A 724 14.57 19.07 -22.32
N VAL A 725 14.79 20.16 -21.62
CA VAL A 725 14.56 20.28 -20.18
C VAL A 725 13.25 21.08 -19.96
N VAL A 726 12.39 20.55 -19.13
CA VAL A 726 11.12 21.20 -18.72
C VAL A 726 11.16 21.38 -17.21
N ILE A 727 11.03 22.60 -16.74
CA ILE A 727 11.03 22.91 -15.30
C ILE A 727 9.63 23.40 -14.90
N ALA A 728 9.09 22.83 -13.83
CA ALA A 728 7.94 23.35 -13.11
C ALA A 728 8.42 23.85 -11.73
N ASP A 729 8.16 25.13 -11.46
CA ASP A 729 8.67 25.76 -10.24
C ASP A 729 7.87 25.35 -9.01
N LYS A 730 8.60 24.92 -7.96
CA LYS A 730 8.07 24.70 -6.61
C LYS A 730 9.07 25.28 -5.60
N PRO A 731 8.94 26.58 -5.29
CA PRO A 731 9.93 27.29 -4.48
C PRO A 731 10.18 26.67 -3.11
N GLY A 732 11.44 26.63 -2.70
CA GLY A 732 11.86 26.14 -1.38
C GLY A 732 11.70 24.62 -1.20
N SER A 733 11.47 23.85 -2.25
CA SER A 733 11.42 22.39 -2.16
C SER A 733 12.79 21.83 -1.76
N PRO A 734 12.87 20.92 -0.76
CA PRO A 734 14.13 20.31 -0.32
C PRO A 734 14.66 19.28 -1.30
N GLN A 735 13.80 18.82 -2.21
CA GLN A 735 14.12 17.88 -3.29
C GLN A 735 13.56 18.37 -4.61
N THR A 736 14.19 17.93 -5.69
CA THR A 736 13.68 18.02 -7.05
C THR A 736 13.12 16.66 -7.46
N GLU A 737 11.88 16.63 -7.89
CA GLU A 737 11.32 15.45 -8.53
C GLU A 737 11.70 15.44 -10.00
N VAL A 738 12.49 14.46 -10.42
CA VAL A 738 13.01 14.32 -11.77
C VAL A 738 12.27 13.21 -12.51
N ARG A 739 11.86 13.49 -13.77
CA ARG A 739 11.45 12.49 -14.75
C ARG A 739 12.26 12.65 -16.01
N VAL A 740 12.88 11.56 -16.48
CA VAL A 740 13.52 11.51 -17.79
C VAL A 740 12.72 10.57 -18.67
N ALA A 741 11.99 11.11 -19.65
CA ALA A 741 10.91 10.37 -20.28
C ALA A 741 10.82 10.56 -21.80
N SER A 742 10.28 9.57 -22.50
CA SER A 742 9.94 9.60 -23.93
C SER A 742 8.67 8.78 -24.21
N ILE A 743 8.19 8.81 -25.44
CA ILE A 743 7.17 7.89 -25.91
C ILE A 743 7.78 6.49 -25.97
N GLY A 744 7.16 5.53 -25.31
CA GLY A 744 7.58 4.12 -25.27
C GLY A 744 6.85 3.27 -26.31
N ALA A 745 6.21 2.18 -25.88
CA ALA A 745 5.58 1.20 -26.75
C ALA A 745 4.11 0.94 -26.39
N ALA A 746 3.33 0.47 -27.38
CA ALA A 746 1.99 -0.02 -27.13
C ALA A 746 2.00 -1.42 -26.48
N ARG A 747 0.93 -1.79 -25.78
CA ARG A 747 0.78 -3.10 -25.17
C ARG A 747 0.81 -4.27 -26.17
N SER A 748 0.38 -3.99 -27.40
CA SER A 748 0.37 -4.95 -28.52
C SER A 748 1.72 -5.07 -29.25
N SER A 749 2.76 -4.31 -28.82
CA SER A 749 4.08 -4.37 -29.45
C SER A 749 4.67 -5.77 -29.37
N PRO A 750 5.25 -6.31 -30.47
CA PRO A 750 5.99 -7.56 -30.41
C PRO A 750 7.24 -7.48 -29.53
N ASP A 751 7.73 -6.28 -29.27
CA ASP A 751 8.90 -5.99 -28.41
C ASP A 751 8.56 -6.02 -26.91
N PHE A 752 7.30 -6.19 -26.55
CA PHE A 752 6.81 -6.05 -25.18
C PHE A 752 7.66 -6.83 -24.16
N ARG A 753 7.97 -8.11 -24.42
CA ARG A 753 8.74 -8.94 -23.49
C ARG A 753 10.21 -8.51 -23.40
N ALA A 754 10.81 -8.18 -24.53
CA ALA A 754 12.20 -7.69 -24.56
C ALA A 754 12.34 -6.35 -23.81
N LEU A 755 11.35 -5.44 -23.97
CA LEU A 755 11.28 -4.18 -23.22
C LEU A 755 11.12 -4.40 -21.72
N GLN A 756 10.29 -5.34 -21.28
CA GLN A 756 10.16 -5.67 -19.86
C GLN A 756 11.48 -6.17 -19.29
N VAL A 757 12.11 -7.18 -19.91
CA VAL A 757 13.39 -7.74 -19.43
C VAL A 757 14.51 -6.69 -19.40
N MET A 758 14.62 -5.86 -20.44
CA MET A 758 15.58 -4.76 -20.48
C MET A 758 15.35 -3.77 -19.36
N ASN A 759 14.08 -3.40 -19.10
CA ASN A 759 13.70 -2.44 -18.07
C ASN A 759 13.99 -2.95 -16.66
N GLU A 760 13.83 -4.25 -16.39
CA GLU A 760 14.18 -4.83 -15.09
C GLU A 760 15.67 -4.58 -14.75
N ALA A 761 16.55 -4.72 -15.73
CA ALA A 761 17.98 -4.45 -15.54
C ALA A 761 18.28 -2.94 -15.43
N LEU A 762 17.56 -2.09 -16.18
CA LEU A 762 17.81 -0.64 -16.19
C LEU A 762 17.34 0.03 -14.89
N GLY A 763 16.08 -0.20 -14.49
CA GLY A 763 15.47 0.49 -13.34
C GLY A 763 14.22 -0.21 -12.79
N GLY A 764 13.95 -1.48 -13.14
CA GLY A 764 12.77 -2.22 -12.66
C GLY A 764 12.97 -2.87 -11.29
N LEU A 765 14.21 -3.24 -10.95
CA LEU A 765 14.59 -3.86 -9.69
C LEU A 765 15.24 -2.86 -8.74
N PHE A 766 15.23 -3.15 -7.44
CA PHE A 766 16.02 -2.39 -6.48
C PHE A 766 17.51 -2.46 -6.83
N SER A 767 18.01 -3.63 -7.21
CA SER A 767 19.38 -3.86 -7.65
C SER A 767 19.64 -3.50 -9.12
N SER A 768 18.78 -2.66 -9.73
CA SER A 768 18.93 -2.17 -11.10
C SER A 768 20.03 -1.12 -11.22
N ARG A 769 20.51 -0.91 -12.45
CA ARG A 769 21.63 0.03 -12.73
C ARG A 769 21.36 1.43 -12.19
N ILE A 770 20.20 2.02 -12.48
CA ILE A 770 19.85 3.39 -12.08
C ILE A 770 19.78 3.52 -10.55
N ASN A 771 19.14 2.57 -9.87
CA ASN A 771 19.02 2.64 -8.42
C ASN A 771 20.36 2.45 -7.72
N MET A 772 21.17 1.47 -8.16
CA MET A 772 22.51 1.25 -7.62
C MET A 772 23.43 2.45 -7.82
N ASN A 773 23.32 3.13 -8.97
CA ASN A 773 24.06 4.35 -9.25
C ASN A 773 23.62 5.50 -8.34
N LEU A 774 22.35 5.90 -8.41
CA LEU A 774 21.88 7.12 -7.74
C LEU A 774 21.75 6.99 -6.23
N ARG A 775 21.32 5.82 -5.73
CA ARG A 775 21.12 5.57 -4.30
C ARG A 775 22.40 5.08 -3.62
N GLU A 776 22.94 3.95 -4.06
CA GLU A 776 24.01 3.28 -3.32
C GLU A 776 25.39 3.89 -3.57
N GLN A 777 25.71 4.24 -4.82
CA GLN A 777 27.03 4.84 -5.14
C GLN A 777 27.10 6.33 -4.78
N HIS A 778 26.02 7.07 -5.05
CA HIS A 778 26.06 8.54 -4.92
C HIS A 778 25.26 9.09 -3.72
N GLY A 779 24.29 8.37 -3.16
CA GLY A 779 23.44 8.86 -2.08
C GLY A 779 22.61 10.09 -2.48
N TYR A 780 22.24 10.23 -3.76
CA TYR A 780 21.49 11.37 -4.27
C TYR A 780 19.98 11.28 -3.99
N THR A 781 19.47 10.07 -3.83
CA THR A 781 18.05 9.76 -3.70
C THR A 781 17.81 8.64 -2.67
N TYR A 782 16.59 8.54 -2.17
CA TYR A 782 16.10 7.35 -1.47
C TYR A 782 15.84 6.18 -2.44
N GLY A 783 15.44 6.47 -3.70
CA GLY A 783 15.24 5.45 -4.72
C GLY A 783 15.02 6.03 -6.10
N ALA A 784 15.45 5.26 -7.11
CA ALA A 784 15.29 5.60 -8.51
C ALA A 784 14.80 4.38 -9.30
N TYR A 785 13.98 4.61 -10.30
CA TYR A 785 13.35 3.53 -11.07
C TYR A 785 13.16 3.91 -12.54
N SER A 786 12.96 2.91 -13.39
CA SER A 786 12.46 3.10 -14.76
C SER A 786 11.24 2.23 -15.02
N THR A 787 10.35 2.70 -15.90
CA THR A 787 9.13 1.98 -16.26
C THR A 787 8.68 2.26 -17.68
N PHE A 788 8.12 1.24 -18.32
CA PHE A 788 7.31 1.39 -19.53
C PHE A 788 5.84 1.23 -19.14
N VAL A 789 5.04 2.27 -19.34
CA VAL A 789 3.59 2.20 -19.13
C VAL A 789 2.94 1.80 -20.45
N PHE A 790 2.70 0.50 -20.60
CA PHE A 790 2.10 -0.03 -21.83
C PHE A 790 0.58 0.23 -21.85
N ARG A 791 0.14 0.87 -22.91
CA ARG A 791 -1.27 1.23 -23.14
C ARG A 791 -1.74 0.70 -24.51
N ARG A 792 -2.97 0.95 -24.86
CA ARG A 792 -3.53 0.56 -26.17
C ARG A 792 -2.75 1.19 -27.32
N THR A 793 -2.36 2.44 -27.21
CA THR A 793 -1.37 3.12 -28.07
C THR A 793 -0.06 3.32 -27.29
N PRO A 794 1.05 3.75 -27.93
CA PRO A 794 2.31 3.90 -27.23
C PRO A 794 2.19 4.78 -25.97
N GLY A 795 2.40 4.16 -24.82
CA GLY A 795 2.47 4.83 -23.52
C GLY A 795 3.88 5.37 -23.23
N PRO A 796 4.13 6.04 -22.11
CA PRO A 796 5.43 6.60 -21.81
C PRO A 796 6.45 5.55 -21.33
N PHE A 797 7.70 5.76 -21.66
CA PHE A 797 8.86 5.30 -20.93
C PHE A 797 9.31 6.44 -20.00
N ALA A 798 9.60 6.15 -18.75
CA ALA A 798 10.04 7.15 -17.81
C ALA A 798 11.04 6.58 -16.80
N ILE A 799 12.07 7.35 -16.49
CA ILE A 799 12.98 7.18 -15.35
C ILE A 799 12.56 8.22 -14.31
N GLY A 800 12.41 7.83 -13.05
CA GLY A 800 11.97 8.71 -11.99
C GLY A 800 12.85 8.64 -10.75
N ALA A 801 13.11 9.80 -10.13
CA ALA A 801 13.80 9.92 -8.84
C ALA A 801 13.45 11.24 -8.16
N GLY A 802 13.24 11.20 -6.83
CA GLY A 802 13.28 12.39 -5.98
C GLY A 802 14.72 12.60 -5.48
N VAL A 803 15.39 13.63 -5.91
CA VAL A 803 16.81 13.87 -5.57
C VAL A 803 16.96 15.15 -4.74
N ARG A 804 18.00 15.25 -3.91
CA ARG A 804 18.31 16.51 -3.25
C ARG A 804 18.47 17.63 -4.29
N THR A 805 17.98 18.81 -3.97
CA THR A 805 17.96 19.96 -4.90
C THR A 805 19.35 20.31 -5.41
N ASP A 806 20.38 20.25 -4.55
CA ASP A 806 21.77 20.59 -4.88
C ASP A 806 22.46 19.60 -5.83
N VAL A 807 21.95 18.39 -6.00
CA VAL A 807 22.48 17.35 -6.88
C VAL A 807 21.60 17.05 -8.08
N THR A 808 20.61 17.90 -8.37
CA THR A 808 19.66 17.67 -9.48
C THR A 808 20.36 17.48 -10.82
N ALA A 809 21.26 18.38 -11.21
CA ALA A 809 21.97 18.25 -12.49
C ALA A 809 22.98 17.09 -12.51
N PRO A 810 23.79 16.83 -11.47
CA PRO A 810 24.57 15.61 -11.36
C PRO A 810 23.74 14.33 -11.52
N ALA A 811 22.59 14.23 -10.84
CA ALA A 811 21.72 13.06 -10.93
C ALA A 811 21.16 12.83 -12.35
N VAL A 812 20.75 13.89 -13.04
CA VAL A 812 20.36 13.82 -14.46
C VAL A 812 21.52 13.34 -15.30
N GLY A 813 22.75 13.83 -15.06
CA GLY A 813 23.94 13.36 -15.75
C GLY A 813 24.20 11.86 -15.57
N GLU A 814 24.05 11.35 -14.34
CA GLU A 814 24.20 9.92 -14.06
C GLU A 814 23.10 9.09 -14.75
N ILE A 815 21.84 9.57 -14.76
CA ILE A 815 20.75 8.92 -15.51
C ILE A 815 21.13 8.78 -16.99
N PHE A 816 21.68 9.83 -17.61
CA PHE A 816 22.08 9.76 -19.03
C PHE A 816 23.26 8.81 -19.26
N LYS A 817 24.18 8.63 -18.30
CA LYS A 817 25.22 7.61 -18.37
C LYS A 817 24.63 6.19 -18.39
N GLU A 818 23.67 5.91 -17.51
CA GLU A 818 23.00 4.60 -17.50
C GLU A 818 22.17 4.37 -18.77
N VAL A 819 21.52 5.41 -19.28
CA VAL A 819 20.82 5.37 -20.59
C VAL A 819 21.81 5.08 -21.72
N ALA A 820 22.99 5.65 -21.72
CA ALA A 820 24.02 5.34 -22.70
C ALA A 820 24.52 3.89 -22.54
N GLY A 821 24.84 3.50 -21.30
CA GLY A 821 25.38 2.18 -20.96
C GLY A 821 24.46 1.01 -21.38
N ILE A 822 23.13 1.12 -21.17
CA ILE A 822 22.17 0.07 -21.55
C ILE A 822 22.08 -0.11 -23.07
N ARG A 823 22.47 0.89 -23.86
CA ARG A 823 22.46 0.91 -25.33
C ARG A 823 23.78 0.48 -25.96
N GLU A 824 24.87 0.49 -25.21
CA GLU A 824 26.21 0.18 -25.73
C GLU A 824 26.45 -1.32 -25.85
N LYS A 825 26.13 -2.07 -24.80
CA LYS A 825 26.47 -3.49 -24.64
C LYS A 825 25.23 -4.32 -24.32
N PRO A 826 25.21 -5.59 -24.75
CA PRO A 826 24.20 -6.54 -24.27
C PRO A 826 24.26 -6.64 -22.75
N LEU A 827 23.13 -6.97 -22.13
CA LEU A 827 23.09 -7.36 -20.71
C LEU A 827 24.10 -8.49 -20.47
N SER A 828 24.80 -8.43 -19.35
CA SER A 828 25.62 -9.57 -18.92
C SER A 828 24.74 -10.80 -18.69
N ALA A 829 25.33 -11.98 -18.67
CA ALA A 829 24.60 -13.23 -18.41
C ALA A 829 23.86 -13.17 -17.07
N ASP A 830 24.48 -12.58 -16.05
CA ASP A 830 23.92 -12.46 -14.71
C ASP A 830 22.78 -11.43 -14.66
N GLU A 831 22.93 -10.25 -15.29
CA GLU A 831 21.84 -9.26 -15.39
C GLU A 831 20.63 -9.83 -16.12
N LEU A 832 20.85 -10.49 -17.27
CA LEU A 832 19.77 -11.10 -18.04
C LEU A 832 19.07 -12.21 -17.25
N LYS A 833 19.86 -13.07 -16.60
CA LYS A 833 19.31 -14.14 -15.75
C LYS A 833 18.50 -13.57 -14.60
N LYS A 834 19.07 -12.60 -13.86
CA LYS A 834 18.39 -11.94 -12.74
C LYS A 834 17.07 -11.30 -13.16
N ALA A 835 17.05 -10.54 -14.24
CA ALA A 835 15.82 -9.91 -14.75
C ALA A 835 14.75 -10.93 -15.10
N LYS A 836 15.10 -12.02 -15.77
CA LYS A 836 14.16 -13.10 -16.13
C LYS A 836 13.66 -13.86 -14.90
N ASP A 837 14.56 -14.22 -14.00
CA ASP A 837 14.22 -14.94 -12.79
C ASP A 837 13.31 -14.11 -11.88
N ALA A 838 13.61 -12.83 -11.69
CA ALA A 838 12.74 -11.92 -10.95
C ALA A 838 11.32 -11.86 -11.53
N MET A 839 11.19 -11.73 -12.85
CA MET A 839 9.89 -11.67 -13.53
C MET A 839 9.12 -13.00 -13.45
N THR A 840 9.80 -14.13 -13.63
CA THR A 840 9.12 -15.44 -13.71
C THR A 840 8.82 -16.04 -12.35
N ASN A 841 9.72 -15.87 -11.39
CA ASN A 841 9.59 -16.41 -10.05
C ASN A 841 8.66 -15.56 -9.17
N SER A 842 8.48 -14.25 -9.43
CA SER A 842 7.52 -13.40 -8.73
C SER A 842 6.07 -13.56 -9.23
N LEU A 843 5.85 -14.26 -10.35
CA LEU A 843 4.52 -14.46 -10.92
C LEU A 843 3.49 -15.06 -9.93
N PRO A 844 3.84 -15.98 -9.03
CA PRO A 844 2.95 -16.46 -7.98
C PRO A 844 2.30 -15.37 -7.13
N GLY A 845 3.06 -14.35 -6.77
CA GLY A 845 2.57 -13.21 -5.99
C GLY A 845 1.45 -12.43 -6.70
N ALA A 846 1.47 -12.37 -8.04
CA ALA A 846 0.41 -11.74 -8.83
C ALA A 846 -0.94 -12.49 -8.75
N PHE A 847 -0.98 -13.70 -8.17
CA PHE A 847 -2.18 -14.52 -8.00
C PHE A 847 -2.49 -14.85 -6.55
N GLU A 848 -1.85 -14.19 -5.62
CA GLU A 848 -2.00 -14.45 -4.19
C GLU A 848 -3.40 -14.06 -3.67
N THR A 849 -3.91 -12.89 -4.02
CA THR A 849 -5.22 -12.39 -3.57
C THR A 849 -6.27 -12.42 -4.68
N ASN A 850 -7.56 -12.49 -4.30
CA ASN A 850 -8.66 -12.41 -5.27
C ASN A 850 -8.63 -11.09 -6.05
N ARG A 851 -8.32 -9.97 -5.39
CA ARG A 851 -8.16 -8.66 -6.04
C ARG A 851 -7.07 -8.67 -7.11
N ASN A 852 -5.94 -9.30 -6.84
CA ASN A 852 -4.85 -9.42 -7.82
C ASN A 852 -5.27 -10.29 -9.01
N VAL A 853 -5.99 -11.39 -8.75
CA VAL A 853 -6.49 -12.30 -9.78
C VAL A 853 -7.48 -11.60 -10.71
N VAL A 854 -8.48 -10.88 -10.15
CA VAL A 854 -9.44 -10.14 -11.00
C VAL A 854 -8.76 -9.02 -11.77
N GLY A 855 -7.75 -8.34 -11.20
CA GLY A 855 -6.94 -7.34 -11.89
C GLY A 855 -6.15 -7.94 -13.06
N SER A 856 -5.49 -9.07 -12.84
CA SER A 856 -4.71 -9.78 -13.85
C SER A 856 -5.57 -10.22 -15.04
N PHE A 857 -6.73 -10.83 -14.78
CA PHE A 857 -7.64 -11.24 -15.86
C PHE A 857 -8.43 -10.08 -16.46
N SER A 858 -8.64 -8.98 -15.75
CA SER A 858 -9.14 -7.73 -16.34
C SER A 858 -8.20 -7.22 -17.44
N ASN A 859 -6.88 -7.23 -17.21
CA ASN A 859 -5.88 -6.86 -18.21
C ASN A 859 -5.90 -7.80 -19.42
N VAL A 860 -6.12 -9.11 -19.21
CA VAL A 860 -6.29 -10.07 -20.32
C VAL A 860 -7.47 -9.65 -21.21
N PHE A 861 -8.58 -9.24 -20.63
CA PHE A 861 -9.73 -8.76 -21.39
C PHE A 861 -9.48 -7.41 -22.04
N ILE A 862 -8.95 -6.40 -21.32
CA ILE A 862 -8.75 -5.03 -21.83
C ILE A 862 -7.88 -5.02 -23.08
N TYR A 863 -6.82 -5.83 -23.09
CA TYR A 863 -5.79 -5.84 -24.14
C TYR A 863 -5.85 -7.04 -25.09
N ASP A 864 -6.90 -7.86 -25.02
CA ASP A 864 -7.09 -9.06 -25.87
C ASP A 864 -5.89 -10.02 -25.89
N LEU A 865 -5.34 -10.33 -24.70
CA LEU A 865 -4.08 -11.08 -24.58
C LEU A 865 -4.20 -12.60 -24.80
N GLY A 866 -5.44 -13.12 -24.85
CA GLY A 866 -5.74 -14.54 -24.85
C GLY A 866 -5.75 -15.13 -23.43
N LEU A 867 -6.60 -16.13 -23.18
CA LEU A 867 -6.76 -16.74 -21.85
C LEU A 867 -5.51 -17.51 -21.40
N ASP A 868 -4.66 -17.91 -22.35
CA ASP A 868 -3.40 -18.61 -22.13
C ASP A 868 -2.21 -17.67 -21.84
N TYR A 869 -2.46 -16.36 -21.72
CA TYR A 869 -1.41 -15.35 -21.52
C TYR A 869 -0.46 -15.69 -20.38
N TYR A 870 -1.00 -16.05 -19.21
CA TYR A 870 -0.17 -16.38 -18.05
C TYR A 870 0.46 -17.78 -18.13
N THR A 871 -0.16 -18.72 -18.83
CA THR A 871 0.42 -20.05 -19.05
C THR A 871 1.69 -19.99 -19.91
N ARG A 872 1.74 -19.09 -20.90
CA ARG A 872 2.92 -18.92 -21.76
C ARG A 872 3.94 -17.88 -21.23
N TYR A 873 3.59 -17.13 -20.18
CA TYR A 873 4.37 -16.00 -19.67
C TYR A 873 5.84 -16.34 -19.41
N ALA A 874 6.11 -17.33 -18.57
CA ALA A 874 7.48 -17.70 -18.20
C ALA A 874 8.29 -18.16 -19.42
N ARG A 875 7.68 -18.91 -20.35
CA ARG A 875 8.34 -19.31 -21.60
C ARG A 875 8.72 -18.11 -22.46
N GLU A 876 7.82 -17.13 -22.62
CA GLU A 876 8.07 -15.92 -23.43
C GLU A 876 9.17 -15.05 -22.80
N VAL A 877 9.16 -14.87 -21.47
CA VAL A 877 10.21 -14.12 -20.76
C VAL A 877 11.56 -14.82 -20.93
N ASN A 878 11.61 -16.15 -20.71
CA ASN A 878 12.85 -16.91 -20.79
C ASN A 878 13.42 -16.98 -22.22
N ALA A 879 12.60 -16.79 -23.25
CA ALA A 879 13.04 -16.75 -24.63
C ALA A 879 13.76 -15.46 -25.03
N VAL A 880 13.64 -14.38 -24.26
CA VAL A 880 14.30 -13.10 -24.55
C VAL A 880 15.83 -13.27 -24.49
N THR A 881 16.55 -12.78 -25.51
CA THR A 881 18.01 -12.81 -25.55
C THR A 881 18.62 -11.46 -25.15
N ALA A 882 19.90 -11.45 -24.79
CA ALA A 882 20.64 -10.20 -24.48
C ALA A 882 20.69 -9.27 -25.71
N ASP A 883 20.80 -9.83 -26.92
CA ASP A 883 20.78 -9.04 -28.15
C ASP A 883 19.41 -8.40 -28.42
N GLN A 884 18.31 -9.11 -28.12
CA GLN A 884 16.96 -8.53 -28.20
C GLN A 884 16.77 -7.40 -27.18
N ALA A 885 17.28 -7.56 -25.95
CA ALA A 885 17.24 -6.51 -24.93
C ALA A 885 18.07 -5.27 -25.38
N LEU A 886 19.24 -5.46 -25.98
CA LEU A 886 20.04 -4.39 -26.54
C LEU A 886 19.35 -3.69 -27.73
N ASP A 887 18.76 -4.45 -28.62
CA ASP A 887 18.06 -3.91 -29.79
C ASP A 887 16.89 -3.01 -29.37
N VAL A 888 16.04 -3.45 -28.41
CA VAL A 888 14.95 -2.63 -27.91
C VAL A 888 15.44 -1.42 -27.12
N ALA A 889 16.55 -1.53 -26.35
CA ALA A 889 17.14 -0.38 -25.68
C ALA A 889 17.56 0.68 -26.70
N ARG A 890 18.18 0.29 -27.82
CA ARG A 890 18.59 1.21 -28.90
C ARG A 890 17.43 1.88 -29.60
N ARG A 891 16.31 1.17 -29.78
CA ARG A 891 15.12 1.70 -30.49
C ARG A 891 14.21 2.57 -29.63
N TYR A 892 14.08 2.26 -28.33
CA TYR A 892 13.11 2.91 -27.48
C TYR A 892 13.69 3.86 -26.42
N VAL A 893 14.91 3.62 -25.94
CA VAL A 893 15.58 4.48 -24.95
C VAL A 893 16.58 5.39 -25.68
N VAL A 894 16.06 6.36 -26.43
CA VAL A 894 16.84 7.20 -27.34
C VAL A 894 17.13 8.57 -26.70
N PRO A 895 18.40 8.91 -26.36
CA PRO A 895 18.76 10.15 -25.65
C PRO A 895 18.21 11.40 -26.32
N GLU A 896 18.23 11.48 -27.64
CA GLU A 896 17.79 12.62 -28.44
C GLU A 896 16.27 12.84 -28.39
N ARG A 897 15.52 11.90 -27.76
CA ARG A 897 14.06 11.95 -27.58
C ARG A 897 13.65 12.12 -26.13
N LEU A 898 14.59 12.09 -25.20
CA LEU A 898 14.30 12.14 -23.77
C LEU A 898 13.99 13.57 -23.32
N VAL A 899 12.82 13.75 -22.74
CA VAL A 899 12.43 15.01 -22.09
C VAL A 899 12.74 14.87 -20.60
N VAL A 900 13.56 15.79 -20.09
CA VAL A 900 13.84 15.90 -18.66
C VAL A 900 12.80 16.83 -18.06
N VAL A 901 11.98 16.33 -17.14
CA VAL A 901 11.06 17.13 -16.32
C VAL A 901 11.62 17.24 -14.91
N ALA A 902 11.80 18.45 -14.43
CA ALA A 902 12.28 18.76 -13.08
C ALA A 902 11.24 19.61 -12.35
N VAL A 903 10.73 19.12 -11.21
CA VAL A 903 9.80 19.83 -10.34
C VAL A 903 10.52 20.12 -9.03
N GLY A 904 10.84 21.38 -8.77
CA GLY A 904 11.63 21.79 -7.62
C GLY A 904 11.85 23.30 -7.57
N ASP A 905 12.77 23.74 -6.73
CA ASP A 905 13.13 25.15 -6.61
C ASP A 905 13.88 25.62 -7.88
N ARG A 906 13.15 26.27 -8.76
CA ARG A 906 13.69 26.73 -10.05
C ARG A 906 14.94 27.58 -9.90
N ALA A 907 14.98 28.46 -8.90
CA ALA A 907 16.11 29.37 -8.69
C ALA A 907 17.41 28.59 -8.38
N ALA A 908 17.28 27.43 -7.75
CA ALA A 908 18.41 26.57 -7.41
C ALA A 908 18.85 25.65 -8.56
N ILE A 909 17.92 25.19 -9.44
CA ILE A 909 18.21 24.11 -10.39
C ILE A 909 18.37 24.56 -11.85
N GLU A 910 17.76 25.68 -12.27
CA GLU A 910 17.69 26.08 -13.69
C GLU A 910 19.09 26.27 -14.30
N GLY A 911 19.97 26.99 -13.60
CA GLY A 911 21.32 27.28 -14.11
C GLY A 911 22.19 26.05 -14.32
N GLU A 912 22.10 25.09 -13.42
CA GLU A 912 22.92 23.85 -13.51
C GLU A 912 22.32 22.88 -14.53
N LEU A 913 21.00 22.77 -14.64
CA LEU A 913 20.34 21.96 -15.66
C LEU A 913 20.60 22.48 -17.08
N ALA A 914 20.64 23.80 -17.26
CA ALA A 914 21.00 24.43 -18.56
C ALA A 914 22.41 24.06 -19.04
N LYS A 915 23.37 23.87 -18.12
CA LYS A 915 24.78 23.50 -18.46
C LYS A 915 24.88 22.07 -19.00
N LEU A 916 23.92 21.22 -18.79
CA LEU A 916 23.90 19.84 -19.32
C LEU A 916 23.73 19.77 -20.84
N ASN A 917 23.28 20.84 -21.47
CA ASN A 917 23.13 20.97 -22.94
C ASN A 917 22.25 19.85 -23.56
N ILE A 918 21.23 19.41 -22.86
CA ILE A 918 20.33 18.33 -23.29
C ILE A 918 19.39 18.79 -24.43
N GLY A 919 19.26 20.08 -24.63
CA GLY A 919 18.38 20.70 -25.62
C GLY A 919 17.77 22.01 -25.11
N GLY A 920 16.64 22.41 -25.66
CA GLY A 920 15.96 23.64 -25.23
C GLY A 920 15.47 23.54 -23.79
N LEU A 921 15.44 24.69 -23.09
CA LEU A 921 14.88 24.77 -21.74
C LEU A 921 13.49 25.43 -21.82
N GLU A 922 12.49 24.80 -21.22
CA GLU A 922 11.08 25.22 -21.21
C GLU A 922 10.59 25.34 -19.77
N ILE A 923 9.87 26.41 -19.45
CA ILE A 923 9.22 26.56 -18.15
C ILE A 923 7.72 26.28 -18.32
N ARG A 924 7.17 25.46 -17.43
CA ARG A 924 5.74 25.15 -17.38
C ARG A 924 5.14 25.45 -16.01
N GLN A 925 3.83 25.66 -16.01
CA GLN A 925 3.04 25.70 -14.79
C GLN A 925 2.91 24.28 -14.20
N THR A 926 2.49 24.18 -12.94
CA THR A 926 2.29 22.89 -12.23
C THR A 926 1.17 22.03 -12.84
N ASP A 927 0.31 22.59 -13.65
CA ASP A 927 -0.74 21.89 -14.41
C ASP A 927 -0.28 21.42 -15.81
N GLY A 928 1.00 21.62 -16.13
CA GLY A 928 1.60 21.27 -17.41
C GLY A 928 1.39 22.28 -18.53
N SER A 929 0.67 23.37 -18.33
CA SER A 929 0.51 24.44 -19.31
C SER A 929 1.81 25.25 -19.46
N PRO A 930 2.07 25.87 -20.65
CA PRO A 930 3.21 26.76 -20.80
C PRO A 930 3.18 27.89 -19.79
N ALA A 931 4.32 28.24 -19.21
CA ALA A 931 4.43 29.48 -18.42
C ALA A 931 4.22 30.71 -19.33
N LYS A 932 3.49 31.70 -18.83
CA LYS A 932 3.22 32.93 -19.54
C LYS A 932 4.48 33.81 -19.64
#